data_6c386ad27e7692daffcd3403731d1342
#
_entry.id   6c386ad27e7692daffcd3403731d1342
#
_cell.length_a   1.000
_cell.length_b   1.000
_cell.length_c   1.000
_cell.angle_alpha   90.00
_cell.angle_beta   90.00
_cell.angle_gamma   90.00
#
_symmetry.space_group_name_H-M   'P 1'
#
loop_
_entity.id
_entity.type
_entity.pdbx_description
1 polymer ?
#
loop_
_entity_poly.entity_id
_entity_poly.type
_entity_poly.pdbx_seq_one_letter_code
_entity_poly.pdbx_strand_id
1 'polypeptide(L)'
;MADTLFNDVMILLGASVVAAALFRRLHLPPVLAYLAVGFLVGPHLAGWIGRPEELAFLSEFGLVFLLFSLGLEFSVPRMRALKTTVFGLGACQVAVCSGLFWALGSALGLSPAAALVAAGALGLSSTAIVTRELARWNELDSPHGHAAVGVLLFQDLAALLFLILIPAMAGDGSQLLSDLGLMLIKGLGLVAVMLMIGKWVLPFVFQEISRARSEELFVLTVLLVALFSAWLTHSLHLSMALGAFLAGMMLGESHFRHQIEADIRPFRDILLGLFFVSVGMLLDPQVLLAQWYWVVIGVACLLATKALLITGLARLSGRPLDSALRTGLVLSQGGEFGFALLALASQQRLMDNETVGLVVAIIIGSLVVTPSLIRHNQQLTRRLCRSTTPTQENPHTTAELSAATAPLSGHVIVCGFGRVGQTVGRFLTQEKLEWIAIDADPIRVHEAASAGEPVVFGDAQRLEILRALGIERARQVVITVNQLSHALAILRAIQPLELENLKVLVRTQDDADLETYKAAGATEVIPEVLEGSLMLVSHVLVNLEVPFRRVARSIQNAREARYSMLHGYFHGQQSQLTDKRGNPLLRRHPLTLTADAWACGRRLDDIALPEVCGILVSRVVRASGENLEEPTGDLTLACGDTLVLSGLADHIEEAETRLLTG
;
A
#
# COMPACT_ATOMS: atom_id res chain seq x y z
N MET A 1 -10.43 -3.11 -40.89
CA MET A 1 -9.91 -2.14 -39.93
C MET A 1 -10.56 -2.27 -38.54
N ALA A 2 -11.89 -2.12 -38.39
CA ALA A 2 -12.52 -2.26 -37.07
C ALA A 2 -12.39 -3.68 -36.48
N ASP A 3 -12.54 -4.72 -37.28
CA ASP A 3 -12.47 -6.12 -36.83
C ASP A 3 -11.06 -6.53 -36.39
N THR A 4 -10.00 -5.98 -36.99
CA THR A 4 -8.61 -6.26 -36.58
C THR A 4 -8.29 -5.61 -35.25
N LEU A 5 -8.64 -4.34 -35.07
CA LEU A 5 -8.43 -3.61 -33.79
C LEU A 5 -9.20 -4.26 -32.63
N PHE A 6 -10.44 -4.71 -32.89
CA PHE A 6 -11.23 -5.41 -31.88
C PHE A 6 -10.57 -6.72 -31.44
N ASN A 7 -10.08 -7.52 -32.39
CA ASN A 7 -9.39 -8.77 -32.14
C ASN A 7 -8.09 -8.52 -31.32
N ASP A 8 -7.30 -7.50 -31.72
CA ASP A 8 -6.07 -7.13 -31.01
C ASP A 8 -6.34 -6.73 -29.57
N VAL A 9 -7.36 -5.92 -29.33
CA VAL A 9 -7.78 -5.54 -27.97
C VAL A 9 -8.26 -6.76 -27.16
N MET A 10 -9.03 -7.66 -27.77
CA MET A 10 -9.49 -8.90 -27.11
C MET A 10 -8.33 -9.81 -26.72
N ILE A 11 -7.35 -9.99 -27.62
CA ILE A 11 -6.13 -10.77 -27.34
C ILE A 11 -5.36 -10.15 -26.18
N LEU A 12 -5.17 -8.82 -26.20
CA LEU A 12 -4.46 -8.10 -25.15
C LEU A 12 -5.14 -8.20 -23.80
N LEU A 13 -6.47 -7.99 -23.75
CA LEU A 13 -7.23 -8.12 -22.52
C LEU A 13 -7.18 -9.54 -21.96
N GLY A 14 -7.40 -10.54 -22.83
CA GLY A 14 -7.35 -11.95 -22.42
C GLY A 14 -5.97 -12.36 -21.89
N ALA A 15 -4.90 -12.03 -22.62
CA ALA A 15 -3.54 -12.30 -22.20
C ALA A 15 -3.19 -11.55 -20.90
N SER A 16 -3.63 -10.30 -20.76
CA SER A 16 -3.40 -9.49 -19.56
C SER A 16 -4.08 -10.06 -18.32
N VAL A 17 -5.33 -10.53 -18.46
CA VAL A 17 -6.04 -11.19 -17.34
C VAL A 17 -5.32 -12.44 -16.88
N VAL A 18 -4.92 -13.31 -17.83
CA VAL A 18 -4.20 -14.55 -17.50
C VAL A 18 -2.84 -14.25 -16.86
N ALA A 19 -2.07 -13.34 -17.45
CA ALA A 19 -0.76 -12.96 -16.93
C ALA A 19 -0.87 -12.30 -15.54
N ALA A 20 -1.80 -11.36 -15.34
CA ALA A 20 -2.01 -10.70 -14.07
C ALA A 20 -2.42 -11.71 -12.98
N ALA A 21 -3.27 -12.68 -13.28
CA ALA A 21 -3.65 -13.76 -12.35
C ALA A 21 -2.45 -14.63 -11.98
N LEU A 22 -1.60 -14.99 -12.95
CA LEU A 22 -0.39 -15.79 -12.74
C LEU A 22 0.64 -15.04 -11.88
N PHE A 23 0.95 -13.77 -12.24
CA PHE A 23 1.94 -12.96 -11.53
C PHE A 23 1.48 -12.62 -10.11
N ARG A 24 0.17 -12.46 -9.90
CA ARG A 24 -0.39 -12.30 -8.56
C ARG A 24 -0.14 -13.52 -7.68
N ARG A 25 -0.25 -14.75 -8.21
CA ARG A 25 0.10 -15.99 -7.49
C ARG A 25 1.59 -16.05 -7.15
N LEU A 26 2.45 -15.52 -8.03
CA LEU A 26 3.89 -15.43 -7.81
C LEU A 26 4.30 -14.25 -6.90
N HIS A 27 3.33 -13.45 -6.40
CA HIS A 27 3.55 -12.24 -5.59
C HIS A 27 4.39 -11.17 -6.31
N LEU A 28 4.36 -11.15 -7.65
CA LEU A 28 5.04 -10.15 -8.47
C LEU A 28 4.12 -8.96 -8.78
N PRO A 29 4.70 -7.75 -8.99
CA PRO A 29 3.93 -6.56 -9.36
C PRO A 29 3.14 -6.75 -10.68
N PRO A 30 1.88 -6.23 -10.79
CA PRO A 30 1.08 -6.33 -12.01
C PRO A 30 1.74 -5.72 -13.26
N VAL A 31 2.55 -4.68 -13.08
CA VAL A 31 3.32 -4.03 -14.15
C VAL A 31 4.16 -5.03 -14.94
N LEU A 32 4.82 -5.97 -14.24
CA LEU A 32 5.63 -7.01 -14.89
C LEU A 32 4.79 -7.97 -15.72
N ALA A 33 3.54 -8.24 -15.32
CA ALA A 33 2.62 -9.06 -16.10
C ALA A 33 2.27 -8.38 -17.42
N TYR A 34 1.95 -7.09 -17.42
CA TYR A 34 1.64 -6.33 -18.62
C TYR A 34 2.83 -6.21 -19.58
N LEU A 35 4.02 -5.95 -19.05
CA LEU A 35 5.26 -5.96 -19.84
C LEU A 35 5.53 -7.33 -20.48
N ALA A 36 5.32 -8.42 -19.72
CA ALA A 36 5.46 -9.78 -20.24
C ALA A 36 4.43 -10.10 -21.35
N VAL A 37 3.20 -9.64 -21.20
CA VAL A 37 2.17 -9.77 -22.27
C VAL A 37 2.62 -9.05 -23.54
N GLY A 38 3.06 -7.80 -23.42
CA GLY A 38 3.56 -7.03 -24.55
C GLY A 38 4.72 -7.71 -25.26
N PHE A 39 5.66 -8.24 -24.50
CA PHE A 39 6.78 -9.02 -25.05
C PHE A 39 6.34 -10.29 -25.76
N LEU A 40 5.41 -11.06 -25.18
CA LEU A 40 4.93 -12.34 -25.74
C LEU A 40 4.06 -12.16 -26.97
N VAL A 41 3.09 -11.23 -26.91
CA VAL A 41 2.07 -11.03 -27.97
C VAL A 41 2.54 -10.07 -29.05
N GLY A 42 3.61 -9.31 -28.75
CA GLY A 42 4.19 -8.28 -29.61
C GLY A 42 4.74 -8.79 -30.94
N PRO A 43 5.12 -7.85 -31.85
CA PRO A 43 5.51 -8.16 -33.24
C PRO A 43 6.78 -9.01 -33.31
N HIS A 44 7.64 -8.97 -32.30
CA HIS A 44 8.93 -9.64 -32.33
C HIS A 44 8.92 -11.10 -31.86
N LEU A 45 7.84 -11.57 -31.19
CA LEU A 45 7.73 -12.97 -30.74
C LEU A 45 6.56 -13.70 -31.39
N ALA A 46 5.31 -13.53 -30.87
CA ALA A 46 4.15 -14.23 -31.41
C ALA A 46 3.58 -13.54 -32.66
N GLY A 47 3.79 -12.24 -32.84
CA GLY A 47 3.30 -11.47 -33.95
C GLY A 47 1.76 -11.43 -34.09
N TRP A 48 1.06 -11.66 -32.94
CA TRP A 48 -0.41 -11.66 -32.93
C TRP A 48 -1.00 -10.28 -33.14
N ILE A 49 -0.23 -9.24 -32.83
CA ILE A 49 -0.60 -7.83 -33.04
C ILE A 49 0.13 -7.34 -34.30
N GLY A 50 -0.65 -7.14 -35.35
CA GLY A 50 -0.10 -6.78 -36.64
C GLY A 50 0.31 -5.32 -36.79
N ARG A 51 -0.21 -4.41 -35.94
CA ARG A 51 0.00 -2.96 -36.04
C ARG A 51 0.18 -2.30 -34.70
N PRO A 52 1.39 -2.33 -34.13
CA PRO A 52 1.65 -1.68 -32.86
C PRO A 52 1.39 -0.17 -32.88
N GLU A 53 1.43 0.47 -34.03
CA GLU A 53 1.17 1.91 -34.23
C GLU A 53 -0.27 2.31 -33.88
N GLU A 54 -1.26 1.44 -34.17
CA GLU A 54 -2.67 1.70 -33.83
C GLU A 54 -2.90 1.63 -32.29
N LEU A 55 -2.09 0.83 -31.60
CA LEU A 55 -2.12 0.72 -30.14
C LEU A 55 -1.30 1.82 -29.45
N ALA A 56 -0.33 2.43 -30.16
CA ALA A 56 0.48 3.52 -29.63
C ALA A 56 -0.41 4.69 -29.15
N PHE A 57 -1.47 5.02 -29.91
CA PHE A 57 -2.42 6.05 -29.53
C PHE A 57 -3.14 5.73 -28.19
N LEU A 58 -3.61 4.49 -27.99
CA LEU A 58 -4.22 4.06 -26.73
C LEU A 58 -3.21 4.06 -25.58
N SER A 59 -1.96 3.73 -25.87
CA SER A 59 -0.86 3.74 -24.90
C SER A 59 -0.52 5.17 -24.43
N GLU A 60 -0.64 6.19 -25.28
CA GLU A 60 -0.48 7.58 -24.88
C GLU A 60 -1.51 8.03 -23.85
N PHE A 61 -2.76 7.58 -23.99
CA PHE A 61 -3.76 7.80 -22.94
C PHE A 61 -3.37 7.11 -21.62
N GLY A 62 -2.78 5.91 -21.69
CA GLY A 62 -2.27 5.21 -20.52
C GLY A 62 -1.21 6.02 -19.79
N LEU A 63 -0.28 6.63 -20.54
CA LEU A 63 0.73 7.52 -19.98
C LEU A 63 0.12 8.79 -19.37
N VAL A 64 -0.86 9.40 -20.04
CA VAL A 64 -1.60 10.57 -19.53
C VAL A 64 -2.28 10.23 -18.19
N PHE A 65 -2.99 9.11 -18.11
CA PHE A 65 -3.66 8.72 -16.86
C PHE A 65 -2.71 8.26 -15.77
N LEU A 66 -1.59 7.66 -16.12
CA LEU A 66 -0.52 7.36 -15.16
C LEU A 66 -0.04 8.64 -14.48
N LEU A 67 0.33 9.65 -15.27
CA LEU A 67 0.87 10.89 -14.74
C LEU A 67 -0.18 11.75 -14.06
N PHE A 68 -1.41 11.71 -14.52
CA PHE A 68 -2.55 12.32 -13.81
C PHE A 68 -2.71 11.72 -12.41
N SER A 69 -2.69 10.39 -12.29
CA SER A 69 -2.80 9.71 -10.98
C SER A 69 -1.63 10.04 -10.06
N LEU A 70 -0.42 10.08 -10.59
CA LEU A 70 0.76 10.48 -9.81
C LEU A 70 0.66 11.92 -9.34
N GLY A 71 0.11 12.81 -10.20
CA GLY A 71 -0.21 14.18 -9.80
C GLY A 71 -1.21 14.23 -8.64
N LEU A 72 -2.25 13.38 -8.64
CA LEU A 72 -3.22 13.27 -7.53
C LEU A 72 -2.58 12.82 -6.22
N GLU A 73 -1.59 11.93 -6.30
CA GLU A 73 -0.86 11.42 -5.12
C GLU A 73 0.12 12.46 -4.55
N PHE A 74 0.48 13.48 -5.35
CA PHE A 74 1.40 14.54 -4.94
C PHE A 74 0.80 15.38 -3.81
N SER A 75 1.56 15.55 -2.73
CA SER A 75 1.13 16.28 -1.52
C SER A 75 2.15 17.33 -1.12
N VAL A 76 1.80 18.61 -1.31
CA VAL A 76 2.64 19.74 -0.88
C VAL A 76 2.85 19.77 0.63
N PRO A 77 1.86 19.49 1.50
CA PRO A 77 2.07 19.39 2.94
C PRO A 77 3.14 18.33 3.32
N ARG A 78 3.06 17.13 2.71
CA ARG A 78 4.03 16.06 2.95
C ARG A 78 5.43 16.44 2.48
N MET A 79 5.53 17.11 1.34
CA MET A 79 6.80 17.62 0.82
C MET A 79 7.41 18.69 1.74
N ARG A 80 6.59 19.59 2.31
CA ARG A 80 7.04 20.59 3.29
C ARG A 80 7.50 19.95 4.59
N ALA A 81 6.80 18.94 5.09
CA ALA A 81 7.17 18.22 6.29
C ALA A 81 8.53 17.50 6.14
N LEU A 82 8.83 16.98 4.96
CA LEU A 82 10.06 16.27 4.63
C LEU A 82 11.06 17.11 3.83
N LYS A 83 10.95 18.46 3.84
CA LYS A 83 11.71 19.38 2.97
C LYS A 83 13.23 19.12 2.93
N THR A 84 13.83 18.83 4.06
CA THR A 84 15.26 18.56 4.18
C THR A 84 15.67 17.26 3.48
N THR A 85 14.84 16.22 3.55
CA THR A 85 15.07 14.95 2.86
C THR A 85 14.76 15.08 1.37
N VAL A 86 13.64 15.72 1.02
CA VAL A 86 13.19 15.92 -0.37
C VAL A 86 14.20 16.74 -1.14
N PHE A 87 14.47 17.99 -0.71
CA PHE A 87 15.34 18.92 -1.43
C PHE A 87 16.82 18.77 -1.10
N GLY A 88 17.17 18.08 0.00
CA GLY A 88 18.55 17.74 0.32
C GLY A 88 18.96 16.41 -0.30
N LEU A 89 18.58 15.29 0.35
CA LEU A 89 18.98 13.96 -0.08
C LEU A 89 18.41 13.60 -1.46
N GLY A 90 17.14 13.91 -1.73
CA GLY A 90 16.47 13.61 -2.99
C GLY A 90 17.11 14.37 -4.17
N ALA A 91 17.32 15.67 -4.03
CA ALA A 91 17.96 16.48 -5.07
C ALA A 91 19.41 16.02 -5.35
N CYS A 92 20.20 15.79 -4.30
CA CYS A 92 21.55 15.27 -4.44
C CYS A 92 21.55 13.89 -5.11
N GLN A 93 20.62 13.00 -4.75
CA GLN A 93 20.53 11.67 -5.34
C GLN A 93 20.25 11.75 -6.85
N VAL A 94 19.22 12.52 -7.27
CA VAL A 94 18.89 12.66 -8.69
C VAL A 94 20.07 13.28 -9.45
N ALA A 95 20.66 14.36 -8.95
CA ALA A 95 21.78 15.03 -9.61
C ALA A 95 23.00 14.11 -9.76
N VAL A 96 23.40 13.41 -8.68
CA VAL A 96 24.60 12.56 -8.69
C VAL A 96 24.36 11.29 -9.52
N CYS A 97 23.22 10.61 -9.35
CA CYS A 97 22.92 9.40 -10.11
C CYS A 97 22.76 9.73 -11.60
N SER A 98 21.97 10.76 -11.95
CA SER A 98 21.78 11.14 -13.36
C SER A 98 23.08 11.65 -13.98
N GLY A 99 23.88 12.41 -13.24
CA GLY A 99 25.19 12.86 -13.71
C GLY A 99 26.15 11.71 -13.99
N LEU A 100 26.21 10.71 -13.11
CA LEU A 100 27.04 9.52 -13.31
C LEU A 100 26.56 8.68 -14.51
N PHE A 101 25.24 8.40 -14.60
CA PHE A 101 24.68 7.63 -15.70
C PHE A 101 24.80 8.38 -17.04
N TRP A 102 24.70 9.71 -17.05
CA TRP A 102 24.94 10.52 -18.21
C TRP A 102 26.41 10.42 -18.67
N ALA A 103 27.35 10.54 -17.75
CA ALA A 103 28.77 10.40 -18.04
C ALA A 103 29.11 8.98 -18.55
N LEU A 104 28.52 7.94 -17.93
CA LEU A 104 28.70 6.57 -18.37
C LEU A 104 28.11 6.32 -19.76
N GLY A 105 26.88 6.79 -20.03
CA GLY A 105 26.26 6.70 -21.36
C GLY A 105 27.08 7.41 -22.43
N SER A 106 27.58 8.61 -22.15
CA SER A 106 28.47 9.35 -23.04
C SER A 106 29.78 8.61 -23.30
N ALA A 107 30.38 8.00 -22.27
CA ALA A 107 31.57 7.18 -22.40
C ALA A 107 31.35 5.90 -23.23
N LEU A 108 30.14 5.37 -23.22
CA LEU A 108 29.74 4.23 -24.06
C LEU A 108 29.33 4.64 -25.48
N GLY A 109 29.47 5.93 -25.85
CA GLY A 109 29.24 6.42 -27.20
C GLY A 109 27.81 6.87 -27.50
N LEU A 110 26.95 6.98 -26.52
CA LEU A 110 25.61 7.56 -26.72
C LEU A 110 25.70 9.06 -27.01
N SER A 111 24.82 9.57 -27.84
CA SER A 111 24.66 11.00 -28.03
C SER A 111 24.35 11.70 -26.71
N PRO A 112 24.68 12.97 -26.51
CA PRO A 112 24.38 13.68 -25.26
C PRO A 112 22.91 13.64 -24.85
N ALA A 113 22.01 13.67 -25.84
CA ALA A 113 20.56 13.56 -25.63
C ALA A 113 20.15 12.15 -25.19
N ALA A 114 20.61 11.11 -25.89
CA ALA A 114 20.36 9.72 -25.54
C ALA A 114 20.92 9.37 -24.14
N ALA A 115 22.14 9.85 -23.85
CA ALA A 115 22.77 9.67 -22.55
C ALA A 115 21.94 10.33 -21.42
N LEU A 116 21.36 11.52 -21.65
CA LEU A 116 20.49 12.19 -20.68
C LEU A 116 19.18 11.44 -20.45
N VAL A 117 18.58 10.92 -21.52
CA VAL A 117 17.37 10.07 -21.41
C VAL A 117 17.67 8.83 -20.59
N ALA A 118 18.74 8.09 -20.93
CA ALA A 118 19.15 6.90 -20.19
C ALA A 118 19.45 7.23 -18.71
N ALA A 119 20.12 8.36 -18.46
CA ALA A 119 20.43 8.85 -17.11
C ALA A 119 19.15 9.14 -16.30
N GLY A 120 18.18 9.81 -16.88
CA GLY A 120 16.87 10.03 -16.24
C GLY A 120 16.14 8.71 -15.99
N ALA A 121 16.07 7.83 -16.98
CA ALA A 121 15.39 6.55 -16.88
C ALA A 121 15.97 5.61 -15.80
N LEU A 122 17.30 5.54 -15.71
CA LEU A 122 18.00 4.72 -14.72
C LEU A 122 18.14 5.40 -13.35
N GLY A 123 18.19 6.74 -13.32
CA GLY A 123 18.35 7.53 -12.09
C GLY A 123 17.13 7.51 -11.17
N LEU A 124 15.93 7.41 -11.75
CA LEU A 124 14.67 7.36 -11.00
C LEU A 124 14.40 5.95 -10.47
N SER A 125 13.61 5.86 -9.38
CA SER A 125 13.23 4.60 -8.73
C SER A 125 11.70 4.46 -8.72
N SER A 126 11.19 3.22 -8.60
CA SER A 126 9.74 2.99 -8.60
C SER A 126 9.10 3.36 -7.27
N THR A 127 8.27 4.41 -7.28
CA THR A 127 7.50 4.87 -6.13
C THR A 127 6.47 3.81 -5.72
N ALA A 128 5.75 3.23 -6.68
CA ALA A 128 4.69 2.27 -6.43
C ALA A 128 5.20 0.95 -5.80
N ILE A 129 6.34 0.41 -6.27
CA ILE A 129 6.88 -0.84 -5.73
C ILE A 129 7.50 -0.61 -4.36
N VAL A 130 8.28 0.45 -4.20
CA VAL A 130 8.96 0.75 -2.92
C VAL A 130 7.95 1.00 -1.81
N THR A 131 6.97 1.87 -2.03
CA THR A 131 5.97 2.19 -1.00
C THR A 131 5.11 0.98 -0.65
N ARG A 132 4.71 0.17 -1.63
CA ARG A 132 3.95 -1.07 -1.41
C ARG A 132 4.74 -2.08 -0.61
N GLU A 133 5.99 -2.35 -0.98
CA GLU A 133 6.81 -3.34 -0.28
C GLU A 133 7.20 -2.86 1.13
N LEU A 134 7.56 -1.58 1.31
CA LEU A 134 7.80 -1.02 2.64
C LEU A 134 6.54 -1.09 3.52
N ALA A 135 5.35 -0.79 2.97
CA ALA A 135 4.09 -0.92 3.69
C ALA A 135 3.80 -2.38 4.08
N ARG A 136 4.05 -3.33 3.16
CA ARG A 136 3.88 -4.77 3.40
C ARG A 136 4.76 -5.29 4.54
N TRP A 137 5.97 -4.76 4.68
CA TRP A 137 6.92 -5.14 5.73
C TRP A 137 6.86 -4.21 6.94
N ASN A 138 5.88 -3.27 6.97
CA ASN A 138 5.74 -2.28 8.05
C ASN A 138 7.00 -1.43 8.28
N GLU A 139 7.73 -1.14 7.19
CA GLU A 139 8.96 -0.35 7.22
C GLU A 139 8.75 1.09 6.69
N LEU A 140 7.51 1.46 6.33
CA LEU A 140 7.21 2.78 5.75
C LEU A 140 7.54 3.92 6.73
N ASP A 141 7.21 3.73 8.01
CA ASP A 141 7.42 4.70 9.08
C ASP A 141 8.82 4.57 9.75
N SER A 142 9.66 3.68 9.23
CA SER A 142 11.05 3.53 9.70
C SER A 142 11.94 4.68 9.21
N PRO A 143 13.11 4.95 9.85
CA PRO A 143 14.02 6.01 9.43
C PRO A 143 14.48 5.92 7.98
N HIS A 144 14.67 4.69 7.46
CA HIS A 144 15.01 4.47 6.05
C HIS A 144 13.77 4.55 5.13
N GLY A 145 12.57 4.18 5.63
CA GLY A 145 11.32 4.35 4.91
C GLY A 145 10.99 5.83 4.68
N HIS A 146 11.05 6.66 5.72
CA HIS A 146 10.91 8.11 5.59
C HIS A 146 11.95 8.73 4.63
N ALA A 147 13.21 8.23 4.68
CA ALA A 147 14.24 8.68 3.75
C ALA A 147 13.88 8.30 2.31
N ALA A 148 13.48 7.05 2.08
CA ALA A 148 13.09 6.56 0.77
C ALA A 148 11.90 7.35 0.20
N VAL A 149 10.84 7.55 0.98
CA VAL A 149 9.67 8.34 0.56
C VAL A 149 10.05 9.78 0.23
N GLY A 150 10.91 10.41 1.04
CA GLY A 150 11.38 11.77 0.74
C GLY A 150 12.15 11.86 -0.57
N VAL A 151 13.03 10.89 -0.86
CA VAL A 151 13.77 10.83 -2.13
C VAL A 151 12.82 10.58 -3.30
N LEU A 152 11.85 9.66 -3.18
CA LEU A 152 10.85 9.35 -4.21
C LEU A 152 10.01 10.57 -4.56
N LEU A 153 9.57 11.36 -3.57
CA LEU A 153 8.83 12.61 -3.81
C LEU A 153 9.63 13.62 -4.64
N PHE A 154 10.94 13.67 -4.45
CA PHE A 154 11.79 14.52 -5.31
C PHE A 154 11.98 13.92 -6.70
N GLN A 155 12.11 12.61 -6.81
CA GLN A 155 12.21 11.91 -8.09
C GLN A 155 10.96 12.10 -8.96
N ASP A 156 9.77 12.10 -8.36
CA ASP A 156 8.51 12.39 -9.07
C ASP A 156 8.53 13.83 -9.64
N LEU A 157 9.06 14.79 -8.90
CA LEU A 157 9.25 16.16 -9.39
C LEU A 157 10.35 16.23 -10.49
N ALA A 158 11.42 15.49 -10.32
CA ALA A 158 12.52 15.44 -11.30
C ALA A 158 12.08 14.77 -12.62
N ALA A 159 11.20 13.79 -12.57
CA ALA A 159 10.63 13.16 -13.76
C ALA A 159 9.96 14.19 -14.67
N LEU A 160 9.29 15.20 -14.11
CA LEU A 160 8.68 16.29 -14.87
C LEU A 160 9.73 17.13 -15.61
N LEU A 161 10.87 17.39 -14.94
CA LEU A 161 11.98 18.12 -15.59
C LEU A 161 12.50 17.33 -16.80
N PHE A 162 12.67 16.02 -16.67
CA PHE A 162 13.06 15.18 -17.80
C PHE A 162 12.01 15.17 -18.93
N LEU A 163 10.71 15.12 -18.59
CA LEU A 163 9.63 15.18 -19.58
C LEU A 163 9.56 16.52 -20.35
N ILE A 164 10.08 17.60 -19.75
CA ILE A 164 10.22 18.91 -20.42
C ILE A 164 11.52 18.95 -21.24
N LEU A 165 12.61 18.41 -20.71
CA LEU A 165 13.94 18.48 -21.34
C LEU A 165 14.05 17.61 -22.59
N ILE A 166 13.45 16.40 -22.57
CA ILE A 166 13.57 15.44 -23.70
C ILE A 166 13.05 16.02 -25.01
N PRO A 167 11.82 16.56 -25.11
CA PRO A 167 11.34 17.20 -26.33
C PRO A 167 12.21 18.40 -26.77
N ALA A 168 12.72 19.17 -25.81
CA ALA A 168 13.59 20.32 -26.09
C ALA A 168 14.91 19.92 -26.76
N MET A 169 15.41 18.72 -26.49
CA MET A 169 16.65 18.21 -27.09
C MET A 169 16.45 17.59 -28.48
N ALA A 170 15.21 17.42 -28.93
CA ALA A 170 14.90 16.92 -30.26
C ALA A 170 15.02 17.99 -31.36
N GLY A 171 15.21 19.28 -30.99
CA GLY A 171 15.43 20.39 -31.92
C GLY A 171 16.88 20.49 -32.43
N ASP A 172 17.09 21.33 -33.46
CA ASP A 172 18.41 21.59 -34.01
C ASP A 172 19.34 22.24 -32.94
N GLY A 173 20.41 21.56 -32.60
CA GLY A 173 21.30 21.90 -31.49
C GLY A 173 21.97 23.31 -31.53
N SER A 174 21.75 24.07 -32.59
CA SER A 174 22.33 25.42 -32.77
C SER A 174 21.72 26.50 -31.87
N GLN A 175 20.51 26.25 -31.29
CA GLN A 175 19.79 27.18 -30.43
C GLN A 175 19.34 26.54 -29.11
N LEU A 176 19.98 25.47 -28.68
CA LEU A 176 19.57 24.64 -27.52
C LEU A 176 19.30 25.47 -26.25
N LEU A 177 20.15 26.47 -25.96
CA LEU A 177 19.99 27.32 -24.75
C LEU A 177 18.80 28.26 -24.84
N SER A 178 18.48 28.80 -26.04
CA SER A 178 17.32 29.67 -26.24
C SER A 178 16.02 28.87 -26.23
N ASP A 179 16.04 27.67 -26.83
CA ASP A 179 14.88 26.77 -26.88
C ASP A 179 14.55 26.21 -25.48
N LEU A 180 15.56 25.80 -24.72
CA LEU A 180 15.44 25.42 -23.32
C LEU A 180 14.89 26.56 -22.46
N GLY A 181 15.42 27.78 -22.65
CA GLY A 181 14.93 28.97 -21.94
C GLY A 181 13.47 29.27 -22.26
N LEU A 182 13.10 29.22 -23.55
CA LEU A 182 11.71 29.46 -23.98
C LEU A 182 10.77 28.36 -23.49
N MET A 183 11.15 27.10 -23.53
CA MET A 183 10.35 25.99 -23.00
C MET A 183 10.19 26.02 -21.49
N LEU A 184 11.23 26.40 -20.75
CA LEU A 184 11.13 26.64 -19.30
C LEU A 184 10.17 27.80 -18.98
N ILE A 185 10.23 28.91 -19.71
CA ILE A 185 9.30 30.04 -19.53
C ILE A 185 7.87 29.62 -19.86
N LYS A 186 7.66 28.91 -20.99
CA LYS A 186 6.33 28.37 -21.36
C LYS A 186 5.84 27.38 -20.30
N GLY A 187 6.70 26.48 -19.82
CA GLY A 187 6.37 25.50 -18.79
C GLY A 187 5.98 26.17 -17.46
N LEU A 188 6.79 27.11 -16.99
CA LEU A 188 6.50 27.86 -15.76
C LEU A 188 5.23 28.73 -15.89
N GLY A 189 5.05 29.39 -17.05
CA GLY A 189 3.83 30.13 -17.34
C GLY A 189 2.59 29.23 -17.34
N LEU A 190 2.71 28.06 -17.93
CA LEU A 190 1.63 27.04 -17.93
C LEU A 190 1.31 26.57 -16.51
N VAL A 191 2.33 26.24 -15.71
CA VAL A 191 2.17 25.85 -14.30
C VAL A 191 1.44 26.94 -13.53
N ALA A 192 1.83 28.21 -13.71
CA ALA A 192 1.17 29.34 -13.05
C ALA A 192 -0.31 29.47 -13.46
N VAL A 193 -0.61 29.35 -14.77
CA VAL A 193 -1.99 29.39 -15.29
C VAL A 193 -2.80 28.22 -14.75
N MET A 194 -2.24 27.02 -14.78
CA MET A 194 -2.89 25.81 -14.27
C MET A 194 -3.19 25.92 -12.78
N LEU A 195 -2.22 26.38 -11.97
CA LEU A 195 -2.44 26.62 -10.53
C LEU A 195 -3.52 27.65 -10.28
N MET A 196 -3.61 28.68 -11.11
CA MET A 196 -4.65 29.70 -11.04
C MET A 196 -6.03 29.10 -11.36
N ILE A 197 -6.15 28.31 -12.43
CA ILE A 197 -7.38 27.59 -12.79
C ILE A 197 -7.75 26.60 -11.68
N GLY A 198 -6.78 25.84 -11.16
CA GLY A 198 -6.98 24.89 -10.06
C GLY A 198 -7.52 25.53 -8.79
N LYS A 199 -7.03 26.70 -8.45
CA LYS A 199 -7.43 27.41 -7.25
C LYS A 199 -8.78 28.12 -7.36
N TRP A 200 -9.15 28.61 -8.55
CA TRP A 200 -10.28 29.53 -8.71
C TRP A 200 -11.44 28.92 -9.51
N VAL A 201 -11.14 28.18 -10.58
CA VAL A 201 -12.16 27.65 -11.49
C VAL A 201 -12.62 26.25 -11.06
N LEU A 202 -11.69 25.35 -10.79
CA LEU A 202 -12.03 23.95 -10.49
C LEU A 202 -12.91 23.78 -9.24
N PRO A 203 -12.68 24.47 -8.11
CA PRO A 203 -13.56 24.34 -6.95
C PRO A 203 -15.01 24.73 -7.27
N PHE A 204 -15.21 25.78 -8.07
CA PHE A 204 -16.54 26.21 -8.50
C PHE A 204 -17.20 25.14 -9.39
N VAL A 205 -16.48 24.62 -10.39
CA VAL A 205 -17.00 23.58 -11.30
C VAL A 205 -17.37 22.32 -10.53
N PHE A 206 -16.46 21.82 -9.67
CA PHE A 206 -16.73 20.60 -8.89
C PHE A 206 -17.81 20.78 -7.84
N GLN A 207 -17.95 21.96 -7.26
CA GLN A 207 -19.04 22.25 -6.32
C GLN A 207 -20.40 22.22 -7.04
N GLU A 208 -20.50 22.75 -8.25
CA GLU A 208 -21.74 22.75 -9.02
C GLU A 208 -22.11 21.34 -9.49
N ILE A 209 -21.13 20.55 -9.94
CA ILE A 209 -21.33 19.15 -10.35
C ILE A 209 -21.70 18.28 -9.15
N SER A 210 -21.08 18.48 -8.00
CA SER A 210 -21.42 17.75 -6.79
C SER A 210 -22.86 18.01 -6.33
N ARG A 211 -23.39 19.23 -6.58
CA ARG A 211 -24.81 19.56 -6.34
C ARG A 211 -25.75 18.75 -7.23
N ALA A 212 -25.34 18.44 -8.45
CA ALA A 212 -26.12 17.62 -9.37
C ALA A 212 -26.26 16.15 -8.93
N ARG A 213 -25.45 15.69 -7.95
CA ARG A 213 -25.43 14.31 -7.43
C ARG A 213 -25.33 13.22 -8.49
N SER A 214 -24.65 13.49 -9.61
CA SER A 214 -24.43 12.56 -10.71
C SER A 214 -22.96 12.12 -10.69
N GLU A 215 -22.73 10.85 -10.41
CA GLU A 215 -21.41 10.22 -10.48
C GLU A 215 -20.83 10.26 -11.91
N GLU A 216 -21.69 10.10 -12.92
CA GLU A 216 -21.30 10.15 -14.34
C GLU A 216 -20.73 11.52 -14.71
N LEU A 217 -21.44 12.62 -14.33
CA LEU A 217 -20.97 13.98 -14.60
C LEU A 217 -19.66 14.26 -13.89
N PHE A 218 -19.50 13.74 -12.68
CA PHE A 218 -18.27 13.91 -11.92
C PHE A 218 -17.08 13.24 -12.62
N VAL A 219 -17.20 11.96 -13.01
CA VAL A 219 -16.16 11.21 -13.73
C VAL A 219 -15.84 11.87 -15.05
N LEU A 220 -16.86 12.22 -15.87
CA LEU A 220 -16.67 12.89 -17.16
C LEU A 220 -15.93 14.23 -17.01
N THR A 221 -16.20 14.98 -15.94
CA THR A 221 -15.49 16.25 -15.69
C THR A 221 -14.03 16.01 -15.34
N VAL A 222 -13.73 15.02 -14.51
CA VAL A 222 -12.34 14.68 -14.19
C VAL A 222 -11.59 14.25 -15.44
N LEU A 223 -12.19 13.39 -16.27
CA LEU A 223 -11.62 12.97 -17.53
C LEU A 223 -11.39 14.15 -18.47
N LEU A 224 -12.38 15.06 -18.57
CA LEU A 224 -12.27 16.27 -19.39
C LEU A 224 -11.11 17.16 -18.91
N VAL A 225 -10.99 17.40 -17.61
CA VAL A 225 -9.90 18.21 -17.03
C VAL A 225 -8.55 17.59 -17.34
N ALA A 226 -8.40 16.28 -17.14
CA ALA A 226 -7.14 15.56 -17.41
C ALA A 226 -6.76 15.63 -18.91
N LEU A 227 -7.69 15.30 -19.81
CA LEU A 227 -7.45 15.30 -21.25
C LEU A 227 -7.29 16.72 -21.83
N PHE A 228 -8.08 17.69 -21.36
CA PHE A 228 -7.95 19.08 -21.79
C PHE A 228 -6.59 19.67 -21.39
N SER A 229 -6.12 19.36 -20.17
CA SER A 229 -4.80 19.78 -19.72
C SER A 229 -3.68 19.15 -20.53
N ALA A 230 -3.81 17.85 -20.88
CA ALA A 230 -2.88 17.17 -21.77
C ALA A 230 -2.88 17.77 -23.19
N TRP A 231 -4.06 18.08 -23.74
CA TRP A 231 -4.19 18.74 -25.03
C TRP A 231 -3.59 20.17 -25.00
N LEU A 232 -3.84 20.92 -23.94
CA LEU A 232 -3.31 22.28 -23.79
C LEU A 232 -1.78 22.30 -23.80
N THR A 233 -1.14 21.38 -23.07
CA THR A 233 0.34 21.25 -23.09
C THR A 233 0.85 20.85 -24.46
N HIS A 234 0.18 19.91 -25.11
CA HIS A 234 0.54 19.47 -26.48
C HIS A 234 0.48 20.63 -27.48
N SER A 235 -0.56 21.49 -27.38
CA SER A 235 -0.71 22.66 -28.26
C SER A 235 0.41 23.71 -28.07
N LEU A 236 1.08 23.69 -26.89
CA LEU A 236 2.24 24.52 -26.58
C LEU A 236 3.59 23.86 -26.91
N HIS A 237 3.56 22.70 -27.62
CA HIS A 237 4.72 21.87 -27.94
C HIS A 237 5.43 21.28 -26.68
N LEU A 238 4.66 21.08 -25.60
CA LEU A 238 5.10 20.36 -24.40
C LEU A 238 4.50 18.94 -24.39
N SER A 239 4.98 18.05 -23.54
CA SER A 239 4.43 16.68 -23.45
C SER A 239 3.01 16.67 -22.88
N MET A 240 2.12 15.84 -23.44
CA MET A 240 0.76 15.61 -22.91
C MET A 240 0.81 15.12 -21.45
N ALA A 241 1.81 14.34 -21.15
CA ALA A 241 2.08 13.80 -19.83
C ALA A 241 2.26 14.88 -18.74
N LEU A 242 2.95 15.97 -19.08
CA LEU A 242 3.11 17.12 -18.18
C LEU A 242 1.77 17.77 -17.84
N GLY A 243 0.89 17.98 -18.81
CA GLY A 243 -0.42 18.59 -18.59
C GLY A 243 -1.31 17.73 -17.68
N ALA A 244 -1.30 16.44 -17.93
CA ALA A 244 -2.03 15.48 -17.10
C ALA A 244 -1.53 15.48 -15.64
N PHE A 245 -0.22 15.47 -15.44
CA PHE A 245 0.35 15.55 -14.09
C PHE A 245 -0.04 16.85 -13.37
N LEU A 246 0.05 17.98 -14.04
CA LEU A 246 -0.34 19.28 -13.47
C LEU A 246 -1.82 19.29 -13.09
N ALA A 247 -2.70 18.75 -13.95
CA ALA A 247 -4.11 18.59 -13.63
C ALA A 247 -4.33 17.70 -12.40
N GLY A 248 -3.63 16.58 -12.34
CA GLY A 248 -3.66 15.67 -11.18
C GLY A 248 -3.22 16.37 -9.90
N MET A 249 -2.11 17.11 -9.92
CA MET A 249 -1.59 17.86 -8.77
C MET A 249 -2.59 18.93 -8.28
N MET A 250 -3.25 19.64 -9.20
CA MET A 250 -4.28 20.62 -8.84
C MET A 250 -5.48 19.97 -8.15
N LEU A 251 -5.94 18.83 -8.69
CA LEU A 251 -7.08 18.10 -8.13
C LEU A 251 -6.71 17.35 -6.86
N GLY A 252 -5.45 16.95 -6.70
CA GLY A 252 -4.90 16.29 -5.51
C GLY A 252 -4.93 17.16 -4.25
N GLU A 253 -4.92 18.48 -4.39
CA GLU A 253 -5.08 19.43 -3.28
C GLU A 253 -6.55 19.82 -3.00
N SER A 254 -7.50 19.32 -3.80
CA SER A 254 -8.92 19.58 -3.63
C SER A 254 -9.55 18.69 -2.55
N HIS A 255 -10.66 19.13 -1.97
CA HIS A 255 -11.46 18.32 -1.05
C HIS A 255 -12.03 17.05 -1.70
N PHE A 256 -12.07 16.98 -3.02
CA PHE A 256 -12.61 15.86 -3.79
C PHE A 256 -11.56 14.81 -4.15
N ARG A 257 -10.32 14.96 -3.70
CA ARG A 257 -9.18 14.07 -4.04
C ARG A 257 -9.52 12.59 -3.94
N HIS A 258 -10.05 12.15 -2.81
CA HIS A 258 -10.33 10.74 -2.56
C HIS A 258 -11.42 10.18 -3.47
N GLN A 259 -12.45 10.99 -3.77
CA GLN A 259 -13.48 10.59 -4.71
C GLN A 259 -12.92 10.50 -6.12
N ILE A 260 -12.16 11.51 -6.57
CA ILE A 260 -11.49 11.51 -7.88
C ILE A 260 -10.59 10.28 -8.03
N GLU A 261 -9.79 9.97 -7.00
CA GLU A 261 -8.90 8.82 -7.02
C GLU A 261 -9.66 7.49 -7.14
N ALA A 262 -10.78 7.35 -6.41
CA ALA A 262 -11.63 6.16 -6.45
C ALA A 262 -12.28 5.96 -7.82
N ASP A 263 -12.84 7.05 -8.39
CA ASP A 263 -13.63 7.00 -9.62
C ASP A 263 -12.74 6.83 -10.88
N ILE A 264 -11.52 7.38 -10.87
CA ILE A 264 -10.58 7.27 -12.00
C ILE A 264 -9.78 5.97 -11.97
N ARG A 265 -9.65 5.34 -10.83
CA ARG A 265 -8.84 4.13 -10.64
C ARG A 265 -9.09 3.03 -11.66
N PRO A 266 -10.34 2.63 -12.00
CA PRO A 266 -10.59 1.60 -12.99
C PRO A 266 -10.05 1.96 -14.40
N PHE A 267 -10.25 3.21 -14.83
CA PHE A 267 -9.77 3.70 -16.11
C PHE A 267 -8.25 3.74 -16.14
N ARG A 268 -7.64 4.29 -15.10
CA ARG A 268 -6.19 4.32 -14.94
C ARG A 268 -5.59 2.92 -15.06
N ASP A 269 -6.10 1.94 -14.30
CA ASP A 269 -5.52 0.61 -14.22
C ASP A 269 -5.57 -0.13 -15.57
N ILE A 270 -6.65 0.05 -16.33
CA ILE A 270 -6.79 -0.53 -17.70
C ILE A 270 -5.83 0.16 -18.68
N LEU A 271 -5.84 1.49 -18.72
CA LEU A 271 -5.03 2.26 -19.68
C LEU A 271 -3.52 2.15 -19.35
N LEU A 272 -3.19 2.08 -18.07
CA LEU A 272 -1.83 1.80 -17.61
C LEU A 272 -1.36 0.40 -18.06
N GLY A 273 -2.24 -0.59 -18.00
CA GLY A 273 -1.98 -1.92 -18.53
C GLY A 273 -1.63 -1.87 -20.02
N LEU A 274 -2.40 -1.14 -20.83
CA LEU A 274 -2.13 -0.95 -22.27
C LEU A 274 -0.79 -0.23 -22.52
N PHE A 275 -0.47 0.79 -21.72
CA PHE A 275 0.83 1.47 -21.81
C PHE A 275 1.99 0.50 -21.57
N PHE A 276 1.94 -0.29 -20.48
CA PHE A 276 3.02 -1.24 -20.20
C PHE A 276 3.09 -2.39 -21.20
N VAL A 277 1.96 -2.82 -21.76
CA VAL A 277 1.95 -3.78 -22.86
C VAL A 277 2.67 -3.19 -24.08
N SER A 278 2.38 -1.94 -24.43
CA SER A 278 3.06 -1.26 -25.55
C SER A 278 4.58 -1.12 -25.32
N VAL A 279 4.99 -0.78 -24.10
CA VAL A 279 6.43 -0.76 -23.73
C VAL A 279 7.04 -2.16 -23.84
N GLY A 280 6.32 -3.20 -23.42
CA GLY A 280 6.77 -4.59 -23.56
C GLY A 280 6.99 -5.02 -25.01
N MET A 281 6.20 -4.49 -25.96
CA MET A 281 6.36 -4.75 -27.40
C MET A 281 7.64 -4.15 -28.00
N LEU A 282 8.27 -3.18 -27.34
CA LEU A 282 9.56 -2.62 -27.78
C LEU A 282 10.73 -3.60 -27.56
N LEU A 283 10.52 -4.66 -26.76
CA LEU A 283 11.55 -5.63 -26.50
C LEU A 283 11.70 -6.61 -27.67
N ASP A 284 12.90 -6.69 -28.22
CA ASP A 284 13.24 -7.68 -29.26
C ASP A 284 13.90 -8.92 -28.62
N PRO A 285 13.27 -10.12 -28.71
CA PRO A 285 13.83 -11.35 -28.17
C PRO A 285 15.20 -11.70 -28.75
N GLN A 286 15.46 -11.38 -30.04
CA GLN A 286 16.72 -11.69 -30.69
C GLN A 286 17.86 -10.84 -30.11
N VAL A 287 17.60 -9.55 -29.91
CA VAL A 287 18.54 -8.63 -29.26
C VAL A 287 18.78 -9.04 -27.81
N LEU A 288 17.72 -9.37 -27.07
CA LEU A 288 17.83 -9.83 -25.69
C LEU A 288 18.63 -11.12 -25.54
N LEU A 289 18.43 -12.09 -26.44
CA LEU A 289 19.18 -13.34 -26.42
C LEU A 289 20.64 -13.15 -26.85
N ALA A 290 20.90 -12.26 -27.80
CA ALA A 290 22.27 -11.94 -28.22
C ALA A 290 23.03 -11.15 -27.13
N GLN A 291 22.32 -10.29 -26.38
CA GLN A 291 22.90 -9.36 -25.42
C GLN A 291 22.52 -9.66 -23.95
N TRP A 292 22.07 -10.88 -23.63
CA TRP A 292 21.59 -11.23 -22.28
C TRP A 292 22.60 -10.90 -21.17
N TYR A 293 23.88 -11.03 -21.47
CA TYR A 293 24.96 -10.72 -20.52
C TYR A 293 25.02 -9.22 -20.21
N TRP A 294 24.73 -8.34 -21.18
CA TRP A 294 24.64 -6.89 -20.95
C TRP A 294 23.45 -6.53 -20.08
N VAL A 295 22.32 -7.26 -20.22
CA VAL A 295 21.16 -7.07 -19.33
C VAL A 295 21.54 -7.47 -17.90
N VAL A 296 22.16 -8.63 -17.70
CA VAL A 296 22.54 -9.10 -16.35
C VAL A 296 23.58 -8.17 -15.72
N ILE A 297 24.62 -7.80 -16.46
CA ILE A 297 25.64 -6.84 -15.99
C ILE A 297 25.01 -5.49 -15.70
N GLY A 298 24.13 -5.00 -16.59
CA GLY A 298 23.44 -3.73 -16.44
C GLY A 298 22.54 -3.70 -15.19
N VAL A 299 21.77 -4.75 -14.92
CA VAL A 299 20.99 -4.88 -13.70
C VAL A 299 21.88 -4.86 -12.45
N ALA A 300 22.93 -5.67 -12.44
CA ALA A 300 23.87 -5.71 -11.32
C ALA A 300 24.56 -4.36 -11.09
N CYS A 301 25.01 -3.73 -12.18
CA CYS A 301 25.66 -2.41 -12.14
C CYS A 301 24.69 -1.32 -11.66
N LEU A 302 23.45 -1.30 -12.17
CA LEU A 302 22.40 -0.35 -11.73
C LEU A 302 22.14 -0.47 -10.24
N LEU A 303 21.82 -1.70 -9.77
CA LEU A 303 21.53 -1.96 -8.37
C LEU A 303 22.70 -1.61 -7.46
N ALA A 304 23.92 -2.05 -7.80
CA ALA A 304 25.10 -1.79 -7.00
C ALA A 304 25.45 -0.30 -6.96
N THR A 305 25.47 0.36 -8.12
CA THR A 305 25.84 1.79 -8.23
C THR A 305 24.85 2.67 -7.48
N LYS A 306 23.55 2.49 -7.71
CA LYS A 306 22.53 3.28 -6.97
C LYS A 306 22.58 2.98 -5.48
N ALA A 307 22.68 1.71 -5.07
CA ALA A 307 22.78 1.36 -3.66
C ALA A 307 23.97 2.04 -2.99
N LEU A 308 25.15 2.02 -3.63
CA LEU A 308 26.37 2.65 -3.10
C LEU A 308 26.25 4.17 -3.04
N LEU A 309 25.80 4.81 -4.13
CA LEU A 309 25.66 6.27 -4.20
C LEU A 309 24.65 6.79 -3.18
N ILE A 310 23.46 6.17 -3.12
CA ILE A 310 22.41 6.60 -2.20
C ILE A 310 22.84 6.36 -0.74
N THR A 311 23.51 5.23 -0.46
CA THR A 311 24.07 4.97 0.87
C THR A 311 25.10 6.05 1.25
N GLY A 312 26.00 6.38 0.34
CA GLY A 312 27.00 7.42 0.55
C GLY A 312 26.37 8.79 0.82
N LEU A 313 25.42 9.21 0.02
CA LEU A 313 24.69 10.46 0.17
C LEU A 313 23.87 10.51 1.47
N ALA A 314 23.19 9.41 1.81
CA ALA A 314 22.43 9.31 3.06
C ALA A 314 23.37 9.36 4.28
N ARG A 315 24.56 8.76 4.18
CA ARG A 315 25.59 8.83 5.22
C ARG A 315 26.14 10.24 5.39
N LEU A 316 26.42 10.93 4.29
CA LEU A 316 26.86 12.33 4.28
C LEU A 316 25.79 13.28 4.85
N SER A 317 24.52 12.93 4.70
CA SER A 317 23.39 13.65 5.33
C SER A 317 23.24 13.38 6.84
N GLY A 318 24.23 12.72 7.47
CA GLY A 318 24.24 12.46 8.92
C GLY A 318 23.46 11.24 9.36
N ARG A 319 22.90 10.42 8.45
CA ARG A 319 22.14 9.22 8.81
C ARG A 319 23.04 8.09 9.30
N PRO A 320 22.60 7.26 10.26
CA PRO A 320 23.32 6.06 10.67
C PRO A 320 23.57 5.12 9.50
N LEU A 321 24.69 4.40 9.50
CA LEU A 321 25.10 3.52 8.39
C LEU A 321 24.04 2.44 8.08
N ASP A 322 23.40 1.88 9.11
CA ASP A 322 22.31 0.92 8.95
C ASP A 322 21.14 1.50 8.15
N SER A 323 20.62 2.65 8.58
CA SER A 323 19.54 3.35 7.88
C SER A 323 19.95 3.80 6.46
N ALA A 324 21.20 4.26 6.28
CA ALA A 324 21.73 4.68 5.00
C ALA A 324 21.82 3.51 4.01
N LEU A 325 22.36 2.35 4.43
CA LEU A 325 22.44 1.14 3.62
C LEU A 325 21.06 0.63 3.22
N ARG A 326 20.13 0.58 4.17
CA ARG A 326 18.76 0.16 3.90
C ARG A 326 18.06 1.11 2.90
N THR A 327 18.25 2.43 3.05
CA THR A 327 17.75 3.43 2.08
C THR A 327 18.33 3.18 0.68
N GLY A 328 19.64 2.94 0.58
CA GLY A 328 20.32 2.66 -0.68
C GLY A 328 19.82 1.38 -1.35
N LEU A 329 19.67 0.29 -0.60
CA LEU A 329 19.13 -0.98 -1.11
C LEU A 329 17.68 -0.86 -1.60
N VAL A 330 16.84 -0.14 -0.85
CA VAL A 330 15.43 0.06 -1.16
C VAL A 330 15.22 0.90 -2.42
N LEU A 331 16.11 1.86 -2.72
CA LEU A 331 15.99 2.77 -3.86
C LEU A 331 16.92 2.40 -5.05
N SER A 332 17.54 1.24 -5.03
CA SER A 332 18.56 0.86 -6.01
C SER A 332 18.04 0.54 -7.41
N GLN A 333 16.75 0.20 -7.56
CA GLN A 333 16.14 -0.19 -8.83
C GLN A 333 15.83 1.00 -9.74
N GLY A 334 15.47 0.69 -11.02
CA GLY A 334 14.82 1.64 -11.92
C GLY A 334 13.36 1.87 -11.55
N GLY A 335 12.70 2.82 -12.23
CA GLY A 335 11.31 3.18 -11.97
C GLY A 335 10.42 3.15 -13.20
N GLU A 336 9.11 3.22 -12.98
CA GLU A 336 8.09 3.30 -14.02
C GLU A 336 8.21 4.55 -14.90
N PHE A 337 8.70 5.64 -14.36
CA PHE A 337 9.01 6.84 -15.16
C PHE A 337 10.07 6.60 -16.22
N GLY A 338 11.01 5.66 -15.97
CA GLY A 338 12.00 5.27 -16.96
C GLY A 338 11.38 4.81 -18.26
N PHE A 339 10.28 4.04 -18.20
CA PHE A 339 9.57 3.60 -19.39
C PHE A 339 8.91 4.77 -20.14
N ALA A 340 8.35 5.74 -19.42
CA ALA A 340 7.74 6.93 -20.00
C ALA A 340 8.78 7.79 -20.73
N LEU A 341 9.96 8.01 -20.10
CA LEU A 341 11.04 8.77 -20.69
C LEU A 341 11.61 8.07 -21.95
N LEU A 342 11.78 6.74 -21.89
CA LEU A 342 12.26 5.95 -23.02
C LEU A 342 11.26 5.91 -24.18
N ALA A 343 9.96 5.77 -23.89
CA ALA A 343 8.91 5.83 -24.90
C ALA A 343 8.89 7.20 -25.60
N LEU A 344 8.98 8.29 -24.86
CA LEU A 344 9.04 9.65 -25.39
C LEU A 344 10.30 9.86 -26.22
N ALA A 345 11.45 9.35 -25.78
CA ALA A 345 12.71 9.46 -26.52
C ALA A 345 12.69 8.65 -27.83
N SER A 346 12.06 7.48 -27.84
CA SER A 346 11.85 6.67 -29.05
C SER A 346 10.95 7.40 -30.04
N GLN A 347 9.84 8.01 -29.60
CA GLN A 347 8.95 8.83 -30.44
C GLN A 347 9.68 10.01 -31.08
N GLN A 348 10.57 10.65 -30.30
CA GLN A 348 11.39 11.79 -30.74
C GLN A 348 12.65 11.36 -31.53
N ARG A 349 12.86 10.06 -31.76
CA ARG A 349 14.04 9.49 -32.45
C ARG A 349 15.38 9.92 -31.83
N LEU A 350 15.43 10.19 -30.52
CA LEU A 350 16.62 10.56 -29.80
C LEU A 350 17.54 9.37 -29.49
N MET A 351 16.96 8.17 -29.50
CA MET A 351 17.62 6.92 -29.15
C MET A 351 17.15 5.81 -30.11
N ASP A 352 18.04 4.93 -30.51
CA ASP A 352 17.73 3.76 -31.32
C ASP A 352 16.95 2.72 -30.51
N ASN A 353 16.12 1.93 -31.18
CA ASN A 353 15.24 0.96 -30.57
C ASN A 353 16.01 -0.15 -29.83
N GLU A 354 17.22 -0.51 -30.28
CA GLU A 354 18.06 -1.52 -29.63
C GLU A 354 18.53 -1.03 -28.25
N THR A 355 19.02 0.18 -28.16
CA THR A 355 19.42 0.80 -26.88
C THR A 355 18.21 1.01 -25.96
N VAL A 356 17.05 1.45 -26.50
CA VAL A 356 15.81 1.57 -25.72
C VAL A 356 15.42 0.20 -25.14
N GLY A 357 15.42 -0.86 -25.97
CA GLY A 357 15.12 -2.21 -25.51
C GLY A 357 16.05 -2.72 -24.42
N LEU A 358 17.36 -2.47 -24.55
CA LEU A 358 18.35 -2.84 -23.54
C LEU A 358 18.10 -2.13 -22.19
N VAL A 359 17.86 -0.82 -22.20
CA VAL A 359 17.60 -0.04 -20.99
C VAL A 359 16.26 -0.47 -20.34
N VAL A 360 15.21 -0.71 -21.15
CA VAL A 360 13.92 -1.26 -20.68
C VAL A 360 14.16 -2.61 -20.00
N ALA A 361 14.91 -3.52 -20.62
CA ALA A 361 15.21 -4.83 -20.04
C ALA A 361 15.98 -4.74 -18.71
N ILE A 362 16.93 -3.80 -18.59
CA ILE A 362 17.66 -3.53 -17.34
C ILE A 362 16.69 -3.04 -16.25
N ILE A 363 15.80 -2.09 -16.57
CA ILE A 363 14.79 -1.60 -15.61
C ILE A 363 13.91 -2.75 -15.17
N ILE A 364 13.34 -3.56 -16.10
CA ILE A 364 12.50 -4.72 -15.78
C ILE A 364 13.25 -5.70 -14.88
N GLY A 365 14.47 -6.08 -15.24
CA GLY A 365 15.30 -6.97 -14.42
C GLY A 365 15.51 -6.45 -13.00
N SER A 366 15.74 -5.14 -12.85
CA SER A 366 15.89 -4.50 -11.54
C SER A 366 14.60 -4.55 -10.74
N LEU A 367 13.44 -4.33 -11.38
CA LEU A 367 12.11 -4.38 -10.72
C LEU A 367 11.75 -5.80 -10.25
N VAL A 368 12.16 -6.85 -10.99
CA VAL A 368 11.97 -8.26 -10.59
C VAL A 368 12.75 -8.58 -9.31
N VAL A 369 13.96 -8.05 -9.17
CA VAL A 369 14.83 -8.29 -8.00
C VAL A 369 14.40 -7.48 -6.77
N THR A 370 13.75 -6.33 -6.97
CA THR A 370 13.42 -5.36 -5.93
C THR A 370 12.63 -5.92 -4.73
N PRO A 371 11.55 -6.69 -4.90
CA PRO A 371 10.81 -7.24 -3.75
C PRO A 371 11.70 -8.11 -2.86
N SER A 372 12.62 -8.87 -3.47
CA SER A 372 13.59 -9.70 -2.73
C SER A 372 14.62 -8.84 -1.99
N LEU A 373 15.12 -7.77 -2.60
CA LEU A 373 16.05 -6.84 -1.96
C LEU A 373 15.40 -6.14 -0.76
N ILE A 374 14.17 -5.67 -0.91
CA ILE A 374 13.43 -5.00 0.18
C ILE A 374 13.14 -5.99 1.30
N ARG A 375 12.68 -7.19 0.98
CA ARG A 375 12.42 -8.26 1.97
C ARG A 375 13.65 -8.61 2.81
N HIS A 376 14.82 -8.67 2.20
CA HIS A 376 16.06 -9.09 2.86
C HIS A 376 16.98 -7.91 3.23
N ASN A 377 16.49 -6.65 3.14
CA ASN A 377 17.30 -5.47 3.37
C ASN A 377 18.00 -5.48 4.73
N GLN A 378 17.28 -5.88 5.79
CA GLN A 378 17.82 -5.98 7.15
C GLN A 378 18.90 -7.05 7.29
N GLN A 379 18.71 -8.21 6.65
CA GLN A 379 19.69 -9.31 6.71
C GLN A 379 20.97 -8.93 5.95
N LEU A 380 20.82 -8.31 4.77
CA LEU A 380 21.93 -7.81 3.96
C LEU A 380 22.73 -6.77 4.72
N THR A 381 22.05 -5.81 5.33
CA THR A 381 22.68 -4.75 6.12
C THR A 381 23.44 -5.33 7.33
N ARG A 382 22.86 -6.28 8.06
CA ARG A 382 23.55 -6.95 9.18
C ARG A 382 24.80 -7.71 8.76
N ARG A 383 24.81 -8.28 7.54
CA ARG A 383 26.01 -8.96 7.00
C ARG A 383 27.10 -7.99 6.56
N LEU A 384 26.72 -6.84 6.01
CA LEU A 384 27.62 -5.81 5.54
C LEU A 384 28.16 -4.94 6.69
N CYS A 385 27.31 -4.61 7.65
CA CYS A 385 27.70 -3.93 8.88
C CYS A 385 28.06 -4.96 9.95
N ARG A 386 29.31 -5.37 10.02
CA ARG A 386 29.86 -6.19 11.13
C ARG A 386 29.86 -5.45 12.47
N SER A 387 29.36 -4.25 12.55
CA SER A 387 29.30 -3.44 13.76
C SER A 387 28.08 -3.81 14.59
N THR A 388 28.31 -4.55 15.64
CA THR A 388 27.43 -4.90 16.73
C THR A 388 27.22 -3.74 17.72
N THR A 389 27.12 -2.54 17.26
CA THR A 389 26.67 -1.44 18.12
C THR A 389 25.21 -1.17 17.81
N PRO A 390 24.29 -1.36 18.75
CA PRO A 390 22.97 -0.75 18.66
C PRO A 390 23.22 0.73 18.41
N THR A 391 22.57 1.28 17.41
CA THR A 391 22.66 2.68 17.02
C THR A 391 22.53 3.52 18.28
N GLN A 392 23.63 4.13 18.76
CA GLN A 392 23.58 5.14 19.79
C GLN A 392 22.71 6.27 19.22
N GLU A 393 21.48 6.34 19.69
CA GLU A 393 20.70 7.56 19.58
C GLU A 393 21.49 8.69 20.26
N ASN A 394 21.34 9.90 19.73
CA ASN A 394 21.92 11.08 20.32
C ASN A 394 21.64 11.05 21.85
N PRO A 395 22.65 10.97 22.69
CA PRO A 395 22.46 10.94 24.14
C PRO A 395 21.70 12.17 24.66
N HIS A 396 21.63 13.24 23.87
CA HIS A 396 20.83 14.43 24.16
C HIS A 396 19.33 14.16 24.15
N THR A 397 18.80 13.35 23.20
CA THR A 397 17.35 13.11 23.09
C THR A 397 16.84 12.26 24.26
N THR A 398 17.57 11.24 24.68
CA THR A 398 17.20 10.39 25.80
C THR A 398 17.35 11.11 27.15
N ALA A 399 18.37 11.97 27.28
CA ALA A 399 18.55 12.79 28.48
C ALA A 399 17.48 13.89 28.58
N GLU A 400 17.11 14.53 27.48
CA GLU A 400 16.02 15.52 27.43
C GLU A 400 14.66 14.87 27.76
N LEU A 401 14.37 13.70 27.21
CA LEU A 401 13.17 12.92 27.52
C LEU A 401 13.13 12.54 29.01
N SER A 402 14.24 12.04 29.53
CA SER A 402 14.35 11.64 30.94
C SER A 402 14.19 12.85 31.89
N ALA A 403 14.70 14.01 31.51
CA ALA A 403 14.52 15.25 32.29
C ALA A 403 13.06 15.74 32.24
N ALA A 404 12.40 15.66 31.11
CA ALA A 404 10.99 16.05 30.92
C ALA A 404 10.02 15.13 31.67
N THR A 405 10.36 13.84 31.81
CA THR A 405 9.53 12.84 32.52
C THR A 405 9.92 12.60 33.97
N ALA A 406 11.01 13.22 34.42
CA ALA A 406 11.49 13.06 35.82
C ALA A 406 10.42 13.35 36.90
N PRO A 407 9.52 14.33 36.75
CA PRO A 407 8.47 14.60 37.76
C PRO A 407 7.32 13.57 37.72
N LEU A 408 7.17 12.77 36.66
CA LEU A 408 6.05 11.85 36.51
C LEU A 408 6.25 10.56 37.33
N SER A 409 5.25 10.20 38.11
CA SER A 409 5.20 8.93 38.85
C SER A 409 3.77 8.41 38.92
N GLY A 410 3.60 7.09 38.77
CA GLY A 410 2.26 6.50 38.68
C GLY A 410 1.47 6.89 37.43
N HIS A 411 2.13 7.43 36.41
CA HIS A 411 1.55 7.88 35.15
C HIS A 411 1.24 6.73 34.18
N VAL A 412 0.51 7.05 33.10
CA VAL A 412 0.19 6.12 32.03
C VAL A 412 1.07 6.43 30.84
N ILE A 413 1.71 5.40 30.26
CA ILE A 413 2.47 5.52 29.01
C ILE A 413 1.59 4.99 27.87
N VAL A 414 1.34 5.82 26.84
CA VAL A 414 0.57 5.45 25.65
C VAL A 414 1.51 5.24 24.47
N CYS A 415 1.67 4.00 24.02
CA CYS A 415 2.50 3.65 22.87
C CYS A 415 1.67 3.69 21.57
N GLY A 416 1.87 4.75 20.77
CA GLY A 416 1.10 5.10 19.59
C GLY A 416 0.07 6.19 19.86
N PHE A 417 0.16 7.33 19.16
CA PHE A 417 -0.77 8.47 19.33
C PHE A 417 -1.65 8.70 18.10
N GLY A 418 -2.10 7.59 17.48
CA GLY A 418 -3.14 7.59 16.45
C GLY A 418 -4.53 7.87 17.06
N ARG A 419 -5.61 7.59 16.30
CA ARG A 419 -7.02 7.84 16.73
C ARG A 419 -7.37 7.27 18.09
N VAL A 420 -6.95 6.03 18.38
CA VAL A 420 -7.21 5.38 19.66
C VAL A 420 -6.36 6.02 20.77
N GLY A 421 -5.06 6.22 20.55
CA GLY A 421 -4.17 6.88 21.52
C GLY A 421 -4.62 8.27 21.89
N GLN A 422 -5.07 9.09 20.93
CA GLN A 422 -5.65 10.42 21.16
C GLN A 422 -6.92 10.34 22.00
N THR A 423 -7.79 9.35 21.74
CA THR A 423 -9.00 9.16 22.54
C THR A 423 -8.64 8.80 23.97
N VAL A 424 -7.71 7.87 24.16
CA VAL A 424 -7.21 7.49 25.50
C VAL A 424 -6.63 8.71 26.22
N GLY A 425 -5.72 9.45 25.59
CA GLY A 425 -5.11 10.66 26.16
C GLY A 425 -6.15 11.69 26.58
N ARG A 426 -7.14 11.97 25.74
CA ARG A 426 -8.22 12.91 26.06
C ARG A 426 -8.99 12.51 27.32
N PHE A 427 -9.34 11.22 27.47
CA PHE A 427 -10.05 10.76 28.66
C PHE A 427 -9.15 10.79 29.91
N LEU A 428 -7.86 10.43 29.79
CA LEU A 428 -6.92 10.54 30.89
C LEU A 428 -6.78 12.00 31.38
N THR A 429 -6.74 12.97 30.45
CA THR A 429 -6.73 14.40 30.77
C THR A 429 -8.04 14.84 31.47
N GLN A 430 -9.20 14.39 31.01
CA GLN A 430 -10.49 14.68 31.66
C GLN A 430 -10.55 14.19 33.11
N GLU A 431 -9.98 13.01 33.37
CA GLU A 431 -9.91 12.42 34.70
C GLU A 431 -8.71 12.94 35.54
N LYS A 432 -7.95 13.90 34.98
CA LYS A 432 -6.75 14.52 35.64
C LYS A 432 -5.69 13.48 35.98
N LEU A 433 -5.56 12.43 35.22
CA LEU A 433 -4.52 11.43 35.37
C LEU A 433 -3.28 11.85 34.58
N GLU A 434 -2.10 11.67 35.18
CA GLU A 434 -0.84 11.95 34.51
C GLU A 434 -0.57 10.88 33.42
N TRP A 435 -0.23 11.33 32.23
CA TRP A 435 0.09 10.46 31.14
C TRP A 435 1.10 11.08 30.17
N ILE A 436 1.78 10.25 29.41
CA ILE A 436 2.65 10.65 28.31
C ILE A 436 2.47 9.66 27.15
N ALA A 437 2.45 10.17 25.94
CA ALA A 437 2.42 9.33 24.76
C ALA A 437 3.74 9.36 23.99
N ILE A 438 4.02 8.26 23.31
CA ILE A 438 5.13 8.13 22.37
C ILE A 438 4.61 7.70 21.01
N ASP A 439 5.05 8.38 19.95
CA ASP A 439 4.75 8.00 18.58
C ASP A 439 6.00 8.11 17.70
N ALA A 440 6.11 7.21 16.73
CA ALA A 440 7.22 7.20 15.76
C ALA A 440 6.98 8.13 14.57
N ASP A 441 5.79 8.71 14.43
CA ASP A 441 5.43 9.65 13.36
C ASP A 441 5.74 11.09 13.78
N PRO A 442 6.79 11.73 13.21
CA PRO A 442 7.21 13.09 13.61
C PRO A 442 6.16 14.15 13.27
N ILE A 443 5.30 13.91 12.27
CA ILE A 443 4.25 14.87 11.91
C ILE A 443 3.17 14.86 12.98
N ARG A 444 2.71 13.69 13.36
CA ARG A 444 1.70 13.50 14.41
C ARG A 444 2.17 14.02 15.76
N VAL A 445 3.45 13.76 16.10
CA VAL A 445 4.05 14.29 17.33
C VAL A 445 4.11 15.81 17.29
N HIS A 446 4.53 16.41 16.17
CA HIS A 446 4.60 17.86 16.04
C HIS A 446 3.22 18.53 16.15
N GLU A 447 2.21 17.97 15.52
CA GLU A 447 0.82 18.46 15.60
C GLU A 447 0.29 18.36 17.02
N ALA A 448 0.47 17.22 17.69
CA ALA A 448 0.02 16.97 19.05
C ALA A 448 0.74 17.88 20.07
N ALA A 449 2.06 17.99 19.98
CA ALA A 449 2.85 18.88 20.83
C ALA A 449 2.49 20.34 20.62
N SER A 450 2.20 20.76 19.40
CA SER A 450 1.71 22.14 19.10
C SER A 450 0.32 22.40 19.68
N ALA A 451 -0.49 21.36 19.87
CA ALA A 451 -1.77 21.42 20.56
C ALA A 451 -1.63 21.36 22.09
N GLY A 452 -0.41 21.23 22.63
CA GLY A 452 -0.15 21.18 24.08
C GLY A 452 -0.30 19.78 24.69
N GLU A 453 -0.43 18.74 23.87
CA GLU A 453 -0.52 17.35 24.35
C GLU A 453 0.87 16.80 24.74
N PRO A 454 0.98 15.99 25.82
CA PRO A 454 2.25 15.43 26.29
C PRO A 454 2.69 14.25 25.39
N VAL A 455 3.06 14.54 24.15
CA VAL A 455 3.46 13.53 23.16
C VAL A 455 4.91 13.74 22.77
N VAL A 456 5.68 12.68 22.76
CA VAL A 456 7.11 12.69 22.42
C VAL A 456 7.40 11.80 21.21
N PHE A 457 8.40 12.21 20.44
CA PHE A 457 8.88 11.42 19.32
C PHE A 457 9.81 10.31 19.79
N GLY A 458 9.54 9.07 19.37
CA GLY A 458 10.42 7.95 19.63
C GLY A 458 9.82 6.61 19.21
N ASP A 459 10.67 5.58 19.27
CA ASP A 459 10.28 4.20 18.98
C ASP A 459 10.06 3.43 20.30
N ALA A 460 8.81 3.14 20.61
CA ALA A 460 8.42 2.40 21.82
C ALA A 460 8.94 0.94 21.86
N GLN A 461 9.48 0.41 20.77
CA GLN A 461 10.10 -0.92 20.74
C GLN A 461 11.47 -0.94 21.43
N ARG A 462 12.03 0.24 21.75
CA ARG A 462 13.34 0.38 22.38
C ARG A 462 13.22 0.56 23.87
N LEU A 463 13.87 -0.32 24.62
CA LEU A 463 13.86 -0.31 26.08
C LEU A 463 14.40 1.00 26.66
N GLU A 464 15.45 1.58 26.03
CA GLU A 464 16.08 2.82 26.48
C GLU A 464 15.08 4.00 26.45
N ILE A 465 14.23 4.04 25.42
CA ILE A 465 13.19 5.07 25.28
C ILE A 465 12.08 4.87 26.33
N LEU A 466 11.64 3.63 26.54
CA LEU A 466 10.66 3.32 27.58
C LEU A 466 11.19 3.66 28.99
N ARG A 467 12.48 3.43 29.25
CA ARG A 467 13.14 3.86 30.49
C ARG A 467 13.20 5.37 30.62
N ALA A 468 13.53 6.08 29.55
CA ALA A 468 13.50 7.54 29.54
C ALA A 468 12.10 8.11 29.81
N LEU A 469 11.04 7.39 29.39
CA LEU A 469 9.65 7.71 29.72
C LEU A 469 9.25 7.33 31.12
N GLY A 470 10.14 6.73 31.94
CA GLY A 470 9.90 6.36 33.30
C GLY A 470 9.04 5.10 33.48
N ILE A 471 9.17 4.11 32.60
CA ILE A 471 8.37 2.86 32.64
C ILE A 471 8.45 2.16 34.00
N GLU A 472 9.59 2.25 34.71
CA GLU A 472 9.80 1.67 36.02
C GLU A 472 8.94 2.35 37.13
N ARG A 473 8.46 3.57 36.86
CA ARG A 473 7.60 4.37 37.73
C ARG A 473 6.17 4.50 37.20
N ALA A 474 5.91 3.97 36.00
CA ALA A 474 4.60 4.01 35.38
C ALA A 474 3.63 3.02 36.03
N ARG A 475 2.37 3.38 36.14
CA ARG A 475 1.31 2.51 36.65
C ARG A 475 0.77 1.58 35.56
N GLN A 476 0.80 2.06 34.31
CA GLN A 476 0.19 1.34 33.17
C GLN A 476 0.84 1.71 31.85
N VAL A 477 0.95 0.75 30.97
CA VAL A 477 1.29 0.94 29.55
C VAL A 477 0.11 0.57 28.69
N VAL A 478 -0.27 1.43 27.75
CA VAL A 478 -1.35 1.18 26.78
C VAL A 478 -0.75 1.13 25.40
N ILE A 479 -0.74 -0.02 24.76
CA ILE A 479 -0.21 -0.24 23.43
C ILE A 479 -1.37 -0.13 22.43
N THR A 480 -1.41 0.98 21.69
CA THR A 480 -2.47 1.29 20.71
C THR A 480 -2.04 1.07 19.27
N VAL A 481 -0.78 0.66 19.04
CA VAL A 481 -0.27 0.37 17.69
C VAL A 481 -1.00 -0.82 17.09
N ASN A 482 -1.37 -0.69 15.79
CA ASN A 482 -2.26 -1.64 15.11
C ASN A 482 -1.54 -2.91 14.62
N GLN A 483 -0.21 -2.90 14.59
CA GLN A 483 0.60 -3.96 13.98
C GLN A 483 1.06 -4.96 15.03
N LEU A 484 0.73 -6.24 14.82
CA LEU A 484 1.12 -7.35 15.69
C LEU A 484 2.62 -7.35 15.98
N SER A 485 3.46 -7.20 14.95
CA SER A 485 4.92 -7.22 15.07
C SER A 485 5.46 -6.10 15.97
N HIS A 486 4.90 -4.89 15.87
CA HIS A 486 5.32 -3.74 16.68
C HIS A 486 4.84 -3.89 18.12
N ALA A 487 3.60 -4.28 18.36
CA ALA A 487 3.08 -4.51 19.69
C ALA A 487 3.84 -5.64 20.40
N LEU A 488 4.15 -6.74 19.71
CA LEU A 488 4.98 -7.82 20.26
C LEU A 488 6.42 -7.37 20.54
N ALA A 489 6.99 -6.48 19.72
CA ALA A 489 8.31 -5.94 19.96
C ALA A 489 8.34 -5.04 21.21
N ILE A 490 7.30 -4.22 21.43
CA ILE A 490 7.14 -3.42 22.65
C ILE A 490 7.01 -4.34 23.88
N LEU A 491 6.15 -5.36 23.82
CA LEU A 491 5.99 -6.32 24.93
C LEU A 491 7.31 -7.03 25.27
N ARG A 492 8.05 -7.49 24.25
CA ARG A 492 9.38 -8.11 24.45
C ARG A 492 10.41 -7.14 25.02
N ALA A 493 10.30 -5.85 24.73
CA ALA A 493 11.17 -4.83 25.33
C ALA A 493 10.84 -4.59 26.81
N ILE A 494 9.57 -4.73 27.23
CA ILE A 494 9.11 -4.57 28.60
C ILE A 494 9.40 -5.82 29.44
N GLN A 495 9.26 -7.00 28.87
CA GLN A 495 9.36 -8.30 29.58
C GLN A 495 10.62 -8.44 30.46
N PRO A 496 11.85 -8.03 30.03
CA PRO A 496 13.06 -8.19 30.86
C PRO A 496 13.09 -7.31 32.10
N LEU A 497 12.17 -6.35 32.26
CA LEU A 497 12.11 -5.47 33.42
C LEU A 497 11.43 -6.10 34.62
N GLU A 498 10.75 -7.24 34.45
CA GLU A 498 10.05 -8.00 35.52
C GLU A 498 9.24 -7.12 36.49
N LEU A 499 8.51 -6.13 35.95
CA LEU A 499 7.73 -5.17 36.75
C LEU A 499 6.39 -5.77 37.15
N GLU A 500 6.32 -6.41 38.34
CA GLU A 500 5.13 -7.10 38.86
C GLU A 500 3.86 -6.23 38.93
N ASN A 501 4.01 -4.93 39.16
CA ASN A 501 2.90 -3.98 39.32
C ASN A 501 2.51 -3.24 38.06
N LEU A 502 3.23 -3.42 36.96
CA LEU A 502 2.95 -2.73 35.71
C LEU A 502 1.84 -3.45 34.94
N LYS A 503 0.71 -2.77 34.72
CA LYS A 503 -0.35 -3.29 33.86
C LYS A 503 -0.09 -2.91 32.40
N VAL A 504 -0.07 -3.91 31.52
CA VAL A 504 0.13 -3.68 30.10
C VAL A 504 -1.14 -4.05 29.33
N LEU A 505 -1.82 -3.02 28.81
CA LEU A 505 -2.98 -3.17 27.92
C LEU A 505 -2.52 -3.14 26.48
N VAL A 506 -3.03 -4.08 25.68
CA VAL A 506 -2.76 -4.14 24.23
C VAL A 506 -4.06 -4.09 23.47
N ARG A 507 -4.18 -3.15 22.54
CA ARG A 507 -5.24 -3.13 21.56
C ARG A 507 -4.89 -4.07 20.40
N THR A 508 -5.85 -4.88 19.96
CA THR A 508 -5.75 -5.65 18.71
C THR A 508 -6.96 -5.39 17.81
N GLN A 509 -6.82 -5.65 16.53
CA GLN A 509 -7.90 -5.44 15.58
C GLN A 509 -8.95 -6.56 15.70
N ASP A 510 -8.49 -7.80 15.80
CA ASP A 510 -9.33 -8.98 15.97
C ASP A 510 -8.84 -9.85 17.14
N ASP A 511 -9.50 -10.95 17.39
CA ASP A 511 -9.21 -11.87 18.49
C ASP A 511 -8.22 -13.01 18.11
N ALA A 512 -7.79 -13.10 16.85
CA ALA A 512 -6.90 -14.18 16.38
C ALA A 512 -5.54 -14.22 17.09
N ASP A 513 -5.05 -13.06 17.56
CA ASP A 513 -3.74 -12.91 18.16
C ASP A 513 -3.73 -12.79 19.70
N LEU A 514 -4.89 -12.96 20.35
CA LEU A 514 -5.04 -12.79 21.82
C LEU A 514 -4.03 -13.60 22.62
N GLU A 515 -3.92 -14.90 22.34
CA GLU A 515 -3.01 -15.79 23.05
C GLU A 515 -1.53 -15.43 22.80
N THR A 516 -1.22 -14.93 21.61
CA THR A 516 0.14 -14.49 21.25
C THR A 516 0.56 -13.27 22.09
N TYR A 517 -0.36 -12.30 22.26
CA TYR A 517 -0.10 -11.12 23.10
C TYR A 517 0.01 -11.47 24.57
N LYS A 518 -0.86 -12.36 25.08
CA LYS A 518 -0.79 -12.82 26.48
C LYS A 518 0.50 -13.56 26.79
N ALA A 519 0.90 -14.48 25.89
CA ALA A 519 2.16 -15.20 26.02
C ALA A 519 3.38 -14.27 25.97
N ALA A 520 3.26 -13.10 25.31
CA ALA A 520 4.28 -12.06 25.27
C ALA A 520 4.29 -11.12 26.48
N GLY A 521 3.39 -11.29 27.47
CA GLY A 521 3.35 -10.53 28.71
C GLY A 521 2.30 -9.41 28.77
N ALA A 522 1.31 -9.39 27.88
CA ALA A 522 0.18 -8.48 27.98
C ALA A 522 -0.71 -8.88 29.18
N THR A 523 -1.03 -7.91 30.07
CA THR A 523 -1.95 -8.13 31.19
C THR A 523 -3.38 -8.28 30.67
N GLU A 524 -3.74 -7.43 29.70
CA GLU A 524 -5.07 -7.43 29.09
C GLU A 524 -4.96 -7.13 27.59
N VAL A 525 -5.78 -7.81 26.79
CA VAL A 525 -5.82 -7.59 25.33
C VAL A 525 -7.24 -7.27 24.93
N ILE A 526 -7.43 -6.15 24.23
CA ILE A 526 -8.74 -5.60 23.86
C ILE A 526 -8.90 -5.70 22.35
N PRO A 527 -9.74 -6.62 21.84
CA PRO A 527 -10.06 -6.74 20.41
C PRO A 527 -11.11 -5.70 20.00
N GLU A 528 -10.74 -4.77 19.12
CA GLU A 528 -11.55 -3.61 18.75
C GLU A 528 -12.87 -4.00 18.05
N VAL A 529 -12.78 -4.91 17.07
CA VAL A 529 -13.96 -5.38 16.32
C VAL A 529 -14.95 -6.05 17.25
N LEU A 530 -14.47 -6.80 18.21
CA LEU A 530 -15.28 -7.50 19.19
C LEU A 530 -16.03 -6.52 20.09
N GLU A 531 -15.30 -5.59 20.72
CA GLU A 531 -15.91 -4.59 21.61
C GLU A 531 -16.87 -3.66 20.86
N GLY A 532 -16.54 -3.28 19.61
CA GLY A 532 -17.43 -2.52 18.75
C GLY A 532 -18.73 -3.29 18.43
N SER A 533 -18.62 -4.58 18.15
CA SER A 533 -19.78 -5.46 17.90
C SER A 533 -20.65 -5.60 19.14
N LEU A 534 -20.06 -5.75 20.32
CA LEU A 534 -20.79 -5.80 21.59
C LEU A 534 -21.55 -4.50 21.87
N MET A 535 -20.91 -3.37 21.61
CA MET A 535 -21.55 -2.08 21.75
C MET A 535 -22.76 -1.96 20.79
N LEU A 536 -22.58 -2.36 19.52
CA LEU A 536 -23.69 -2.38 18.56
C LEU A 536 -24.84 -3.26 19.02
N VAL A 537 -24.54 -4.50 19.46
CA VAL A 537 -25.55 -5.43 20.01
C VAL A 537 -26.28 -4.83 21.22
N SER A 538 -25.54 -4.15 22.12
CA SER A 538 -26.15 -3.51 23.28
C SER A 538 -27.17 -2.45 22.86
N HIS A 539 -26.85 -1.61 21.88
CA HIS A 539 -27.78 -0.60 21.35
C HIS A 539 -28.99 -1.24 20.66
N VAL A 540 -28.78 -2.28 19.86
CA VAL A 540 -29.87 -3.01 19.22
C VAL A 540 -30.84 -3.59 20.27
N LEU A 541 -30.33 -4.26 21.30
CA LEU A 541 -31.15 -4.86 22.34
C LEU A 541 -31.90 -3.81 23.17
N VAL A 542 -31.26 -2.68 23.48
CA VAL A 542 -31.89 -1.57 24.20
C VAL A 542 -33.02 -0.96 23.35
N ASN A 543 -32.78 -0.73 22.05
CA ASN A 543 -33.80 -0.21 21.13
C ASN A 543 -34.99 -1.18 20.94
N LEU A 544 -34.80 -2.48 21.17
CA LEU A 544 -35.83 -3.50 21.18
C LEU A 544 -36.49 -3.67 22.58
N GLU A 545 -36.29 -2.68 23.47
CA GLU A 545 -36.90 -2.65 24.82
C GLU A 545 -36.46 -3.81 25.74
N VAL A 546 -35.34 -4.48 25.45
CA VAL A 546 -34.76 -5.48 26.36
C VAL A 546 -34.25 -4.77 27.62
N PRO A 547 -34.64 -5.21 28.84
CA PRO A 547 -34.22 -4.56 30.06
C PRO A 547 -32.71 -4.44 30.17
N PHE A 548 -32.20 -3.22 30.47
CA PHE A 548 -30.78 -2.90 30.50
C PHE A 548 -29.95 -3.89 31.34
N ARG A 549 -30.45 -4.35 32.48
CA ARG A 549 -29.77 -5.37 33.30
C ARG A 549 -29.56 -6.69 32.57
N ARG A 550 -30.51 -7.09 31.70
CA ARG A 550 -30.35 -8.30 30.88
C ARG A 550 -29.35 -8.10 29.79
N VAL A 551 -29.37 -6.94 29.14
CA VAL A 551 -28.38 -6.54 28.11
C VAL A 551 -26.99 -6.54 28.72
N ALA A 552 -26.77 -5.86 29.85
CA ALA A 552 -25.48 -5.78 30.53
C ALA A 552 -24.95 -7.18 30.90
N ARG A 553 -25.81 -8.07 31.42
CA ARG A 553 -25.42 -9.45 31.74
C ARG A 553 -25.06 -10.25 30.50
N SER A 554 -25.82 -10.12 29.42
CA SER A 554 -25.52 -10.79 28.16
C SER A 554 -24.20 -10.35 27.56
N ILE A 555 -23.90 -9.04 27.60
CA ILE A 555 -22.63 -8.48 27.13
C ILE A 555 -21.47 -8.99 28.02
N GLN A 556 -21.66 -9.01 29.33
CA GLN A 556 -20.61 -9.50 30.24
C GLN A 556 -20.35 -10.99 30.05
N ASN A 557 -21.39 -11.81 29.93
CA ASN A 557 -21.23 -13.24 29.64
C ASN A 557 -20.54 -13.46 28.28
N ALA A 558 -20.84 -12.62 27.30
CA ALA A 558 -20.20 -12.68 25.98
C ALA A 558 -18.72 -12.30 26.04
N ARG A 559 -18.33 -11.31 26.84
CA ARG A 559 -16.92 -10.97 27.12
C ARG A 559 -16.19 -12.11 27.83
N GLU A 560 -16.82 -12.73 28.83
CA GLU A 560 -16.25 -13.84 29.58
C GLU A 560 -16.10 -15.11 28.74
N ALA A 561 -17.10 -15.42 27.92
CA ALA A 561 -17.08 -16.54 26.97
C ALA A 561 -16.11 -16.31 25.78
N ARG A 562 -15.57 -15.10 25.65
CA ARG A 562 -14.62 -14.68 24.60
C ARG A 562 -14.97 -15.11 23.18
N TYR A 563 -16.26 -15.09 22.86
CA TYR A 563 -16.76 -15.32 21.50
C TYR A 563 -16.22 -16.54 20.74
N SER A 564 -15.76 -17.56 21.41
CA SER A 564 -15.51 -18.85 20.77
C SER A 564 -16.70 -19.35 19.93
N MET A 565 -17.91 -18.82 20.21
CA MET A 565 -19.13 -19.14 19.48
C MET A 565 -19.33 -18.36 18.14
N LEU A 566 -18.76 -17.17 17.95
CA LEU A 566 -19.01 -16.37 16.72
C LEU A 566 -18.11 -16.74 15.56
N HIS A 567 -17.00 -17.40 15.79
CA HIS A 567 -16.09 -17.86 14.74
C HIS A 567 -16.76 -18.84 13.74
N GLY A 568 -17.89 -19.45 14.13
CA GLY A 568 -18.63 -20.34 13.26
C GLY A 568 -19.65 -19.70 12.31
N TYR A 569 -20.03 -18.43 12.50
CA TYR A 569 -21.15 -17.84 11.76
C TYR A 569 -20.77 -17.00 10.53
N PHE A 570 -19.54 -16.52 10.44
CA PHE A 570 -19.15 -15.60 9.37
C PHE A 570 -18.02 -16.14 8.50
N HIS A 571 -18.31 -16.29 7.22
CA HIS A 571 -17.33 -16.59 6.19
C HIS A 571 -16.62 -15.28 5.81
N GLY A 572 -15.56 -14.92 6.55
CA GLY A 572 -14.61 -13.90 6.09
C GLY A 572 -13.69 -14.47 5.03
N GLN A 573 -13.33 -13.69 4.01
CA GLN A 573 -12.43 -14.09 2.91
C GLN A 573 -11.02 -14.58 3.35
N GLN A 574 -10.75 -14.68 4.65
CA GLN A 574 -9.45 -15.09 5.22
C GLN A 574 -9.54 -16.16 6.33
N SER A 575 -10.66 -16.87 6.47
CA SER A 575 -10.74 -17.93 7.48
C SER A 575 -9.84 -19.10 7.08
N GLN A 576 -8.73 -19.24 7.79
CA GLN A 576 -7.90 -20.45 7.72
C GLN A 576 -8.73 -21.66 8.22
N LEU A 577 -8.61 -22.79 7.57
CA LEU A 577 -9.28 -24.05 7.96
C LEU A 577 -8.76 -24.60 9.30
N THR A 578 -7.66 -24.05 9.79
CA THR A 578 -6.99 -24.45 11.04
C THR A 578 -6.60 -23.23 11.85
N ASP A 579 -6.55 -23.37 13.18
CA ASP A 579 -5.94 -22.38 14.07
C ASP A 579 -4.42 -22.28 13.83
N LYS A 580 -3.75 -21.30 14.44
CA LYS A 580 -2.28 -21.12 14.34
C LYS A 580 -1.47 -22.31 14.87
N ARG A 581 -2.09 -23.27 15.55
CA ARG A 581 -1.48 -24.51 16.07
C ARG A 581 -1.77 -25.73 15.20
N GLY A 582 -2.48 -25.53 14.08
CA GLY A 582 -2.83 -26.59 13.15
C GLY A 582 -4.07 -27.42 13.56
N ASN A 583 -4.84 -26.99 14.58
CA ASN A 583 -6.07 -27.67 14.97
C ASN A 583 -7.22 -27.22 14.06
N PRO A 584 -8.08 -28.13 13.61
CA PRO A 584 -9.22 -27.79 12.76
C PRO A 584 -10.24 -26.96 13.54
N LEU A 585 -10.72 -25.86 12.92
CA LEU A 585 -11.71 -24.97 13.49
C LEU A 585 -13.13 -25.54 13.32
N LEU A 586 -13.87 -25.65 14.41
CA LEU A 586 -15.30 -25.97 14.37
C LEU A 586 -16.06 -24.78 13.83
N ARG A 587 -16.91 -25.00 12.85
CA ARG A 587 -17.75 -23.98 12.21
C ARG A 587 -19.23 -24.22 12.48
N ARG A 588 -20.02 -23.15 12.43
CA ARG A 588 -21.47 -23.22 12.40
C ARG A 588 -21.94 -22.69 11.05
N HIS A 589 -22.80 -23.46 10.40
CA HIS A 589 -23.32 -23.15 9.07
C HIS A 589 -24.84 -23.23 9.07
N PRO A 590 -25.58 -22.15 8.78
CA PRO A 590 -27.02 -22.19 8.64
C PRO A 590 -27.37 -22.74 7.26
N LEU A 591 -28.19 -23.78 7.23
CA LEU A 591 -28.75 -24.39 6.02
C LEU A 591 -30.27 -24.34 6.08
N THR A 592 -30.89 -23.70 5.09
CA THR A 592 -32.36 -23.69 4.95
C THR A 592 -32.79 -24.81 4.01
N LEU A 593 -33.71 -25.68 4.49
CA LEU A 593 -34.25 -26.77 3.70
C LEU A 593 -35.17 -26.25 2.60
N THR A 594 -34.77 -26.50 1.35
CA THR A 594 -35.64 -26.22 0.18
C THR A 594 -36.85 -27.16 0.13
N ALA A 595 -37.85 -26.81 -0.68
CA ALA A 595 -39.05 -27.64 -0.82
C ALA A 595 -38.75 -29.08 -1.29
N ASP A 596 -37.68 -29.25 -2.05
CA ASP A 596 -37.22 -30.53 -2.62
C ASP A 596 -36.15 -31.21 -1.77
N ALA A 597 -35.81 -30.68 -0.60
CA ALA A 597 -34.74 -31.24 0.24
C ALA A 597 -35.14 -32.65 0.75
N TRP A 598 -34.22 -33.60 0.60
CA TRP A 598 -34.42 -35.00 1.00
C TRP A 598 -34.76 -35.15 2.51
N ALA A 599 -34.23 -34.27 3.35
CA ALA A 599 -34.47 -34.26 4.79
C ALA A 599 -35.89 -33.80 5.19
N CYS A 600 -36.68 -33.21 4.29
CA CYS A 600 -38.05 -32.79 4.56
C CYS A 600 -38.94 -33.96 4.93
N GLY A 601 -39.67 -33.84 6.06
CA GLY A 601 -40.56 -34.86 6.59
C GLY A 601 -39.86 -36.03 7.33
N ARG A 602 -38.52 -36.00 7.45
CA ARG A 602 -37.75 -37.03 8.16
C ARG A 602 -37.42 -36.57 9.58
N ARG A 603 -37.22 -37.54 10.46
CA ARG A 603 -36.74 -37.27 11.83
C ARG A 603 -35.24 -37.02 11.80
N LEU A 604 -34.77 -36.18 12.71
CA LEU A 604 -33.36 -35.83 12.82
C LEU A 604 -32.47 -37.06 13.10
N ASP A 605 -32.96 -38.01 13.94
CA ASP A 605 -32.29 -39.27 14.21
C ASP A 605 -32.15 -40.16 12.96
N ASP A 606 -33.15 -40.17 12.09
CA ASP A 606 -33.13 -41.00 10.87
C ASP A 606 -32.11 -40.50 9.83
N ILE A 607 -31.71 -39.23 9.94
CA ILE A 607 -30.71 -38.62 9.07
C ILE A 607 -29.29 -38.96 9.55
N ALA A 608 -29.11 -39.21 10.85
CA ALA A 608 -27.89 -39.69 11.50
C ALA A 608 -26.65 -38.83 11.19
N LEU A 609 -26.79 -37.49 11.20
CA LEU A 609 -25.69 -36.55 10.89
C LEU A 609 -24.45 -36.70 11.81
N PRO A 610 -24.63 -36.93 13.14
CA PRO A 610 -23.50 -37.11 14.04
C PRO A 610 -22.66 -38.36 13.71
N GLU A 611 -23.35 -39.48 13.36
CA GLU A 611 -22.69 -40.75 13.08
C GLU A 611 -22.05 -40.81 11.70
N VAL A 612 -22.68 -40.16 10.70
CA VAL A 612 -22.25 -40.25 9.30
C VAL A 612 -21.25 -39.15 8.94
N CYS A 613 -21.53 -37.91 9.33
CA CYS A 613 -20.73 -36.75 8.95
C CYS A 613 -20.00 -36.11 10.13
N GLY A 614 -20.22 -36.56 11.38
CA GLY A 614 -19.63 -35.93 12.58
C GLY A 614 -20.15 -34.49 12.83
N ILE A 615 -21.36 -34.16 12.33
CA ILE A 615 -21.97 -32.85 12.41
C ILE A 615 -23.12 -32.86 13.42
N LEU A 616 -23.13 -31.86 14.31
CA LEU A 616 -24.22 -31.64 15.26
C LEU A 616 -25.13 -30.52 14.74
N VAL A 617 -26.45 -30.73 14.89
CA VAL A 617 -27.44 -29.67 14.68
C VAL A 617 -27.61 -28.92 15.99
N SER A 618 -27.04 -27.74 16.10
CA SER A 618 -27.07 -26.93 17.32
C SER A 618 -28.38 -26.15 17.51
N ARG A 619 -29.13 -25.94 16.42
CA ARG A 619 -30.38 -25.17 16.42
C ARG A 619 -31.18 -25.47 15.17
N VAL A 620 -32.50 -25.44 15.33
CA VAL A 620 -33.47 -25.46 14.21
C VAL A 620 -34.38 -24.24 14.35
N VAL A 621 -34.47 -23.42 13.31
CA VAL A 621 -35.42 -22.31 13.21
C VAL A 621 -36.52 -22.73 12.24
N ARG A 622 -37.71 -22.84 12.71
CA ARG A 622 -38.90 -23.17 11.91
C ARG A 622 -39.23 -22.04 10.93
N ALA A 623 -39.86 -22.38 9.82
CA ALA A 623 -40.41 -21.39 8.90
C ALA A 623 -41.44 -20.45 9.56
N SER A 624 -42.06 -20.88 10.66
CA SER A 624 -42.97 -20.08 11.51
C SER A 624 -42.25 -19.04 12.39
N GLY A 625 -40.91 -19.07 12.46
CA GLY A 625 -40.12 -18.24 13.36
C GLY A 625 -39.87 -18.86 14.75
N GLU A 626 -40.40 -20.05 15.04
CA GLU A 626 -40.09 -20.79 16.27
C GLU A 626 -38.63 -21.25 16.27
N ASN A 627 -37.92 -21.06 17.39
CA ASN A 627 -36.51 -21.35 17.53
C ASN A 627 -36.30 -22.48 18.54
N LEU A 628 -35.76 -23.61 18.09
CA LEU A 628 -35.51 -24.81 18.89
C LEU A 628 -33.98 -24.92 19.08
N GLU A 629 -33.51 -24.65 20.30
CA GLU A 629 -32.13 -24.87 20.69
C GLU A 629 -31.90 -26.31 21.13
N GLU A 630 -30.80 -26.92 20.72
CA GLU A 630 -30.46 -28.33 21.00
C GLU A 630 -31.64 -29.27 20.65
N PRO A 631 -32.02 -29.36 19.37
CA PRO A 631 -33.17 -30.14 18.95
C PRO A 631 -32.98 -31.62 19.31
N THR A 632 -34.06 -32.23 19.85
CA THR A 632 -34.05 -33.67 20.13
C THR A 632 -34.12 -34.49 18.86
N GLY A 633 -33.55 -35.69 18.86
CA GLY A 633 -33.46 -36.53 17.67
C GLY A 633 -34.81 -36.95 17.06
N ASP A 634 -35.90 -36.92 17.84
CA ASP A 634 -37.25 -37.20 17.38
C ASP A 634 -37.90 -36.06 16.61
N LEU A 635 -37.21 -34.89 16.50
CA LEU A 635 -37.70 -33.73 15.77
C LEU A 635 -37.89 -34.05 14.29
N THR A 636 -39.08 -33.90 13.75
CA THR A 636 -39.36 -34.01 12.32
C THR A 636 -39.08 -32.66 11.65
N LEU A 637 -38.22 -32.67 10.64
CA LEU A 637 -37.85 -31.48 9.88
C LEU A 637 -38.93 -31.13 8.85
N ALA A 638 -39.21 -29.86 8.68
CA ALA A 638 -40.16 -29.35 7.69
C ALA A 638 -39.42 -28.53 6.61
N CYS A 639 -40.02 -28.47 5.42
CA CYS A 639 -39.48 -27.61 4.36
C CYS A 639 -39.55 -26.14 4.82
N GLY A 640 -38.47 -25.38 4.57
CA GLY A 640 -38.33 -24.01 5.04
C GLY A 640 -37.71 -23.88 6.43
N ASP A 641 -37.45 -24.99 7.14
CA ASP A 641 -36.66 -24.95 8.37
C ASP A 641 -35.23 -24.60 8.09
N THR A 642 -34.61 -23.80 8.97
CA THR A 642 -33.20 -23.48 8.92
C THR A 642 -32.48 -24.22 10.03
N LEU A 643 -31.58 -25.15 9.66
CA LEU A 643 -30.74 -25.90 10.57
C LEU A 643 -29.40 -25.17 10.74
N VAL A 644 -28.91 -25.08 11.96
CA VAL A 644 -27.54 -24.60 12.23
C VAL A 644 -26.65 -25.81 12.49
N LEU A 645 -25.88 -26.17 11.47
CA LEU A 645 -24.91 -27.28 11.50
C LEU A 645 -23.64 -26.84 12.22
N SER A 646 -23.07 -27.66 13.08
CA SER A 646 -21.84 -27.39 13.82
C SER A 646 -20.85 -28.52 13.67
N GLY A 647 -19.67 -28.24 13.10
CA GLY A 647 -18.59 -29.22 12.86
C GLY A 647 -17.44 -28.68 12.04
N LEU A 648 -16.63 -29.59 11.50
CA LEU A 648 -15.50 -29.26 10.62
C LEU A 648 -16.01 -28.80 9.24
N ALA A 649 -15.29 -27.87 8.60
CA ALA A 649 -15.72 -27.29 7.33
C ALA A 649 -15.97 -28.32 6.22
N ASP A 650 -15.11 -29.31 6.10
CA ASP A 650 -15.22 -30.39 5.09
C ASP A 650 -16.42 -31.30 5.35
N HIS A 651 -16.74 -31.54 6.61
CA HIS A 651 -17.89 -32.36 7.03
C HIS A 651 -19.22 -31.60 6.90
N ILE A 652 -19.21 -30.25 6.95
CA ILE A 652 -20.41 -29.42 6.76
C ILE A 652 -20.91 -29.56 5.32
N GLU A 653 -20.02 -29.57 4.33
CA GLU A 653 -20.39 -29.75 2.91
C GLU A 653 -21.02 -31.11 2.64
N GLU A 654 -20.50 -32.18 3.29
CA GLU A 654 -21.05 -33.52 3.23
C GLU A 654 -22.45 -33.59 3.89
N ALA A 655 -22.61 -32.95 5.06
CA ALA A 655 -23.89 -32.89 5.74
C ALA A 655 -24.94 -32.09 4.96
N GLU A 656 -24.53 -30.98 4.31
CA GLU A 656 -25.38 -30.19 3.43
C GLU A 656 -25.87 -31.02 2.24
N THR A 657 -24.96 -31.72 1.57
CA THR A 657 -25.31 -32.62 0.47
C THR A 657 -26.31 -33.68 0.91
N ARG A 658 -26.09 -34.31 2.07
CA ARG A 658 -26.97 -35.33 2.62
C ARG A 658 -28.36 -34.78 3.01
N LEU A 659 -28.45 -33.58 3.55
CA LEU A 659 -29.71 -32.95 3.90
C LEU A 659 -30.55 -32.58 2.68
N LEU A 660 -29.88 -32.17 1.59
CA LEU A 660 -30.54 -31.73 0.36
C LEU A 660 -30.84 -32.87 -0.61
N THR A 661 -29.91 -33.83 -0.77
CA THR A 661 -29.99 -34.87 -1.83
C THR A 661 -30.16 -36.31 -1.30
N GLY A 662 -29.77 -36.61 -0.06
CA GLY A 662 -29.90 -37.92 0.59
C GLY A 662 -28.63 -38.68 0.79
#